data_e96b0781d19891ebe1d0511df4648182
#
_entry.id   e96b0781d19891ebe1d0511df4648182
#
_cell.length_a   1.000
_cell.length_b   1.000
_cell.length_c   1.000
_cell.angle_alpha   90.00
_cell.angle_beta   90.00
_cell.angle_gamma   90.00
#
_symmetry.space_group_name_H-M   'P 1'
#
loop_
_entity.id
_entity.type
_entity.pdbx_description
1 polymer ?
#
loop_
_entity_poly.entity_id
_entity_poly.type
_entity_poly.pdbx_seq_one_letter_code
_entity_poly.pdbx_strand_id
1 'polypeptide(L)'
;MNVFHRVAQRSMRANRMRTIVTIIGVILSAAMFTAVTTFATTLLTHLQRVTAYLDGAYYLGVHNVDADTLASMRADSDIEAFSAAEVLGYAEVTVNNSNKPYLYVEAIDAGFSDRMPVHLVEGRMPENGTELLIPDHLQAYSDAGTYLVGDTLTLELGDRYSGGWRLWQNNGFQPEGDESADPGLTDEPEQPEQLLARETRTYTIVGVYQRPNFEDYSAPGFSALTVQENEPQTGLYDVYLLLRDAKQETLDRVMARYSDAAEGGISMNWDYLRTQGNFRYDNYSRFLLMFVIIFVLLIMLGSVSLIYSAFSISVSERTRQFGLLASIGATRAQLRRTVYAEAGTVALIGIPLGLLAGCGGMWVTIRLLSPRISGMIGAREVAMRFAASPLSLLAAALIALATVFLSAQIPARRAMRISPIEAIRQSRDVRAAARHGGSGRLSYRLFGLPGLLSSRYFHRSRKKYRATIFSLAMSVLLFVSASTYGMYLTESVTESVNLPPYDLSYSTGEGEKDVAMLPALRAADGVEKVWFASCDNGDYVLDRNEFASGYRNILEKSGAGTEKARSYSACYLDDETFNAILASIGMTRAEYDAAPGAIVCDHTSVTYYDENNRLSYTGRVLNDGVTALRTFSADSLEDGSKYVYTAYEDGGYVSYYYNETKQTYQPRPASFGDGIAIVGRTETQLTNSGSDSLVLYYPFSMAKGIARNTGSLMLVTDDAKQAQKSLEEVVNASGETYTEGNLYDAREEYRDAENALIVVRVFAYGFITLMSLICVANVFNTTTTNVLLRRRDFAMLRSAGMTRGGLNRMICYECLLYGTRALLIGLPLSAVLAFLMYRSASFIGASYFRLDWTAVLIASVMVFLVVFLSMMYAMRKIKRDNPVDALKNETT
;
A
#
# COMPACT_ATOMS: atom_id res chain seq x y z
N MET A 1 22.54 -36.67 31.21
CA MET A 1 23.10 -35.58 30.41
C MET A 1 24.40 -36.07 29.76
N ASN A 2 24.50 -36.03 28.44
CA ASN A 2 25.64 -36.54 27.66
C ASN A 2 26.89 -35.69 27.96
N VAL A 3 28.09 -36.30 28.06
CA VAL A 3 29.37 -35.62 28.34
C VAL A 3 29.59 -34.39 27.43
N PHE A 4 29.21 -34.51 26.14
CA PHE A 4 29.34 -33.45 25.15
C PHE A 4 28.44 -32.23 25.48
N HIS A 5 27.29 -32.42 26.09
CA HIS A 5 26.42 -31.32 26.52
C HIS A 5 27.01 -30.56 27.73
N ARG A 6 27.63 -31.28 28.68
CA ARG A 6 28.36 -30.66 29.81
C ARG A 6 29.58 -29.87 29.34
N VAL A 7 30.30 -30.35 28.32
CA VAL A 7 31.44 -29.64 27.72
C VAL A 7 30.95 -28.36 27.06
N ALA A 8 29.81 -28.38 26.31
CA ALA A 8 29.21 -27.18 25.70
C ALA A 8 28.84 -26.14 26.78
N GLN A 9 28.16 -26.55 27.85
CA GLN A 9 27.72 -25.63 28.92
C GLN A 9 28.92 -25.02 29.69
N ARG A 10 29.95 -25.79 30.00
CA ARG A 10 31.17 -25.25 30.65
C ARG A 10 31.87 -24.23 29.76
N SER A 11 31.95 -24.50 28.47
CA SER A 11 32.53 -23.56 27.50
C SER A 11 31.75 -22.25 27.39
N MET A 12 30.43 -22.34 27.40
CA MET A 12 29.55 -21.13 27.36
C MET A 12 29.71 -20.29 28.62
N ARG A 13 29.84 -20.93 29.80
CA ARG A 13 30.08 -20.23 31.07
C ARG A 13 31.48 -19.60 31.16
N ALA A 14 32.49 -20.21 30.56
CA ALA A 14 33.85 -19.66 30.48
C ALA A 14 33.90 -18.39 29.61
N ASN A 15 33.08 -18.33 28.55
CA ASN A 15 33.07 -17.23 27.60
C ASN A 15 31.76 -16.41 27.66
N ARG A 16 31.40 -15.93 28.89
CA ARG A 16 30.09 -15.28 29.18
C ARG A 16 29.74 -14.12 28.22
N MET A 17 30.65 -13.20 27.98
CA MET A 17 30.37 -12.03 27.11
C MET A 17 29.99 -12.43 25.71
N ARG A 18 30.65 -13.40 25.11
CA ARG A 18 30.34 -13.88 23.77
C ARG A 18 28.99 -14.61 23.72
N THR A 19 28.76 -15.49 24.73
CA THR A 19 27.49 -16.20 24.85
C THR A 19 26.31 -15.22 24.96
N ILE A 20 26.45 -14.15 25.76
CA ILE A 20 25.44 -13.09 25.89
C ILE A 20 25.20 -12.40 24.56
N VAL A 21 26.27 -12.00 23.85
CA VAL A 21 26.12 -11.34 22.53
C VAL A 21 25.44 -12.27 21.53
N THR A 22 25.74 -13.57 21.55
CA THR A 22 25.07 -14.52 20.65
C THR A 22 23.60 -14.71 21.02
N ILE A 23 23.26 -14.77 22.31
CA ILE A 23 21.89 -14.84 22.81
C ILE A 23 21.13 -13.57 22.42
N ILE A 24 21.71 -12.38 22.63
CA ILE A 24 21.10 -11.10 22.19
C ILE A 24 20.84 -11.10 20.68
N GLY A 25 21.78 -11.61 19.88
CA GLY A 25 21.57 -11.76 18.44
C GLY A 25 20.41 -12.67 18.09
N VAL A 26 20.22 -13.77 18.82
CA VAL A 26 19.05 -14.66 18.61
C VAL A 26 17.78 -14.02 19.11
N ILE A 27 17.81 -13.29 20.24
CA ILE A 27 16.66 -12.52 20.74
C ILE A 27 16.20 -11.50 19.70
N LEU A 28 17.12 -10.67 19.17
CA LEU A 28 16.79 -9.66 18.17
C LEU A 28 16.21 -10.30 16.90
N SER A 29 16.81 -11.41 16.46
CA SER A 29 16.32 -12.13 15.28
C SER A 29 14.93 -12.71 15.49
N ALA A 30 14.70 -13.39 16.60
CA ALA A 30 13.40 -13.96 16.93
C ALA A 30 12.34 -12.86 17.16
N ALA A 31 12.72 -11.74 17.80
CA ALA A 31 11.83 -10.59 17.98
C ALA A 31 11.38 -9.99 16.64
N MET A 32 12.31 -9.87 15.66
CA MET A 32 11.95 -9.39 14.32
C MET A 32 11.04 -10.36 13.58
N PHE A 33 11.33 -11.68 13.61
CA PHE A 33 10.41 -12.66 12.99
C PHE A 33 9.03 -12.60 13.62
N THR A 34 8.98 -12.51 14.95
CA THR A 34 7.72 -12.39 15.70
C THR A 34 7.00 -11.09 15.34
N ALA A 35 7.70 -9.97 15.28
CA ALA A 35 7.10 -8.68 14.90
C ALA A 35 6.47 -8.74 13.52
N VAL A 36 7.16 -9.30 12.51
CA VAL A 36 6.63 -9.41 11.14
C VAL A 36 5.44 -10.36 11.08
N THR A 37 5.53 -11.53 11.71
CA THR A 37 4.41 -12.50 11.66
C THR A 37 3.20 -12.05 12.48
N THR A 38 3.40 -11.41 13.62
CA THR A 38 2.29 -10.87 14.43
C THR A 38 1.68 -9.63 13.82
N PHE A 39 2.48 -8.79 13.14
CA PHE A 39 1.94 -7.68 12.35
C PHE A 39 1.05 -8.16 11.23
N ALA A 40 1.53 -9.13 10.43
CA ALA A 40 0.74 -9.70 9.34
C ALA A 40 -0.58 -10.32 9.86
N THR A 41 -0.53 -11.06 10.96
CA THR A 41 -1.75 -11.62 11.59
C THR A 41 -2.68 -10.53 12.12
N THR A 42 -2.13 -9.51 12.78
CA THR A 42 -2.92 -8.39 13.33
C THR A 42 -3.60 -7.60 12.22
N LEU A 43 -2.86 -7.31 11.14
CA LEU A 43 -3.40 -6.60 9.97
C LEU A 43 -4.51 -7.41 9.31
N LEU A 44 -4.26 -8.69 9.03
CA LEU A 44 -5.28 -9.56 8.41
C LEU A 44 -6.55 -9.65 9.27
N THR A 45 -6.41 -9.87 10.59
CA THR A 45 -7.55 -9.93 11.50
C THR A 45 -8.30 -8.58 11.58
N HIS A 46 -7.56 -7.47 11.48
CA HIS A 46 -8.17 -6.14 11.44
C HIS A 46 -8.94 -5.93 10.14
N LEU A 47 -8.33 -6.24 8.98
CA LEU A 47 -9.00 -6.17 7.69
C LEU A 47 -10.28 -7.03 7.66
N GLN A 48 -10.23 -8.26 8.18
CA GLN A 48 -11.42 -9.12 8.28
C GLN A 48 -12.55 -8.47 9.09
N ARG A 49 -12.20 -7.81 10.20
CA ARG A 49 -13.19 -7.12 11.04
C ARG A 49 -13.73 -5.86 10.40
N VAL A 50 -12.89 -5.12 9.67
CA VAL A 50 -13.29 -3.91 8.96
C VAL A 50 -14.18 -4.25 7.78
N THR A 51 -13.80 -5.21 6.94
CA THR A 51 -14.64 -5.62 5.81
C THR A 51 -15.96 -6.25 6.26
N ALA A 52 -15.95 -7.03 7.34
CA ALA A 52 -17.19 -7.52 7.93
C ALA A 52 -18.09 -6.40 8.49
N TYR A 53 -17.49 -5.32 9.00
CA TYR A 53 -18.21 -4.15 9.50
C TYR A 53 -18.78 -3.29 8.36
N LEU A 54 -17.99 -3.03 7.31
CA LEU A 54 -18.39 -2.16 6.20
C LEU A 54 -19.26 -2.88 5.16
N ASP A 55 -18.86 -4.10 4.76
CA ASP A 55 -19.42 -4.79 3.61
C ASP A 55 -20.27 -6.01 4.01
N GLY A 56 -20.17 -6.43 5.26
CA GLY A 56 -20.83 -7.64 5.75
C GLY A 56 -19.97 -8.90 5.73
N ALA A 57 -20.34 -9.88 6.53
CA ALA A 57 -19.63 -11.15 6.68
C ALA A 57 -20.25 -12.26 5.79
N TYR A 58 -20.22 -12.08 4.49
CA TYR A 58 -20.72 -13.04 3.48
C TYR A 58 -19.76 -13.15 2.30
N TYR A 59 -19.92 -14.19 1.47
CA TYR A 59 -19.10 -14.41 0.26
C TYR A 59 -19.84 -14.10 -1.03
N LEU A 60 -21.12 -14.52 -1.12
CA LEU A 60 -21.96 -14.35 -2.30
C LEU A 60 -23.28 -13.69 -1.90
N GLY A 61 -23.72 -12.69 -2.66
CA GLY A 61 -25.09 -12.22 -2.69
C GLY A 61 -25.81 -12.83 -3.88
N VAL A 62 -26.94 -13.47 -3.65
CA VAL A 62 -27.79 -14.07 -4.70
C VAL A 62 -29.12 -13.32 -4.67
N HIS A 63 -29.40 -12.58 -5.75
CA HIS A 63 -30.44 -11.56 -5.73
C HIS A 63 -31.70 -12.03 -6.43
N ASN A 64 -32.85 -11.69 -5.83
CA ASN A 64 -34.20 -11.95 -6.35
C ASN A 64 -34.46 -13.43 -6.65
N VAL A 65 -34.21 -14.29 -5.67
CA VAL A 65 -34.55 -15.73 -5.75
C VAL A 65 -35.92 -15.99 -5.16
N ASP A 66 -36.60 -17.05 -5.65
CA ASP A 66 -37.87 -17.48 -5.14
C ASP A 66 -37.78 -18.29 -3.82
N ALA A 67 -38.90 -18.51 -3.17
CA ALA A 67 -38.96 -19.24 -1.89
C ALA A 67 -38.45 -20.69 -1.99
N ASP A 68 -38.65 -21.35 -3.14
CA ASP A 68 -38.20 -22.72 -3.34
C ASP A 68 -36.69 -22.80 -3.44
N THR A 69 -36.08 -21.84 -4.13
CA THR A 69 -34.61 -21.68 -4.22
C THR A 69 -34.04 -21.36 -2.83
N LEU A 70 -34.64 -20.43 -2.07
CA LEU A 70 -34.26 -20.16 -0.69
C LEU A 70 -34.32 -21.42 0.19
N ALA A 71 -35.35 -22.22 0.06
CA ALA A 71 -35.45 -23.50 0.77
C ALA A 71 -34.35 -24.49 0.37
N SER A 72 -33.97 -24.51 -0.93
CA SER A 72 -32.86 -25.35 -1.41
C SER A 72 -31.51 -24.90 -0.85
N MET A 73 -31.27 -23.56 -0.75
CA MET A 73 -30.06 -22.99 -0.14
C MET A 73 -29.95 -23.35 1.34
N ARG A 74 -31.08 -23.40 2.08
CA ARG A 74 -31.09 -23.85 3.49
C ARG A 74 -30.63 -25.29 3.67
N ALA A 75 -30.86 -26.14 2.68
CA ALA A 75 -30.49 -27.57 2.70
C ALA A 75 -29.09 -27.84 2.10
N ASP A 76 -28.46 -26.85 1.50
CA ASP A 76 -27.18 -27.01 0.81
C ASP A 76 -26.02 -27.19 1.79
N SER A 77 -25.27 -28.27 1.63
CA SER A 77 -24.16 -28.64 2.48
C SER A 77 -22.92 -27.74 2.29
N ASP A 78 -22.78 -27.03 1.17
CA ASP A 78 -21.69 -26.08 0.90
C ASP A 78 -21.91 -24.75 1.63
N ILE A 79 -23.13 -24.43 2.05
CA ILE A 79 -23.50 -23.22 2.77
C ILE A 79 -23.35 -23.46 4.26
N GLU A 80 -22.63 -22.58 4.95
CA GLU A 80 -22.45 -22.58 6.41
C GLU A 80 -23.56 -21.79 7.09
N ALA A 81 -23.85 -20.60 6.54
CA ALA A 81 -24.86 -19.71 7.05
C ALA A 81 -25.34 -18.77 5.93
N PHE A 82 -26.51 -18.17 6.10
CA PHE A 82 -27.03 -17.14 5.21
C PHE A 82 -27.85 -16.12 5.99
N SER A 83 -28.09 -14.95 5.39
CA SER A 83 -29.08 -13.95 5.79
C SER A 83 -29.97 -13.67 4.59
N ALA A 84 -31.24 -13.46 4.79
CA ALA A 84 -32.19 -13.22 3.71
C ALA A 84 -33.03 -11.95 4.01
N ALA A 85 -33.29 -11.20 2.93
CA ALA A 85 -34.23 -10.09 2.93
C ALA A 85 -35.28 -10.33 1.85
N GLU A 86 -36.56 -10.22 2.18
CA GLU A 86 -37.65 -10.25 1.21
C GLU A 86 -37.78 -8.89 0.54
N VAL A 87 -37.72 -8.87 -0.79
CA VAL A 87 -37.84 -7.64 -1.60
C VAL A 87 -39.29 -7.21 -1.67
N LEU A 88 -39.65 -6.15 -0.98
CA LEU A 88 -41.02 -5.63 -1.00
C LEU A 88 -41.28 -4.71 -2.20
N GLY A 89 -40.24 -4.02 -2.72
CA GLY A 89 -40.34 -3.20 -3.93
C GLY A 89 -39.88 -1.77 -3.73
N TYR A 90 -40.22 -0.92 -4.70
CA TYR A 90 -39.80 0.49 -4.77
C TYR A 90 -41.00 1.38 -4.50
N ALA A 91 -40.75 2.56 -3.92
CA ALA A 91 -41.72 3.64 -3.81
C ALA A 91 -41.05 4.98 -4.15
N GLU A 92 -41.75 5.88 -4.82
CA GLU A 92 -41.25 7.24 -5.07
C GLU A 92 -41.11 8.04 -3.78
N VAL A 93 -40.02 8.81 -3.66
CA VAL A 93 -39.73 9.70 -2.53
C VAL A 93 -39.31 11.08 -3.03
N THR A 94 -39.56 12.11 -2.20
CA THR A 94 -39.17 13.47 -2.54
C THR A 94 -37.76 13.72 -2.05
N VAL A 95 -36.80 13.80 -2.99
CA VAL A 95 -35.37 14.03 -2.73
C VAL A 95 -34.76 14.96 -3.77
N ASN A 96 -33.67 15.60 -3.42
CA ASN A 96 -32.90 16.49 -4.29
C ASN A 96 -31.85 15.74 -5.15
N ASN A 97 -32.03 14.43 -5.38
CA ASN A 97 -31.17 13.61 -6.21
C ASN A 97 -32.01 12.94 -7.31
N SER A 98 -31.95 13.49 -8.52
CA SER A 98 -32.71 13.01 -9.67
C SER A 98 -32.34 11.59 -10.12
N ASN A 99 -31.16 11.11 -9.81
CA ASN A 99 -30.70 9.77 -10.18
C ASN A 99 -31.10 8.69 -9.16
N LYS A 100 -31.71 9.08 -8.03
CA LYS A 100 -32.07 8.17 -6.93
C LYS A 100 -33.46 8.54 -6.39
N PRO A 101 -34.53 8.41 -7.22
CA PRO A 101 -35.86 8.90 -6.87
C PRO A 101 -36.67 7.96 -5.97
N TYR A 102 -36.14 6.77 -5.62
CA TYR A 102 -36.94 5.74 -4.96
C TYR A 102 -36.45 5.42 -3.55
N LEU A 103 -37.35 4.91 -2.74
CA LEU A 103 -37.06 4.11 -1.55
C LEU A 103 -37.22 2.64 -1.92
N TYR A 104 -36.18 1.83 -1.70
CA TYR A 104 -36.19 0.39 -1.91
C TYR A 104 -36.42 -0.30 -0.57
N VAL A 105 -37.56 -0.99 -0.42
CA VAL A 105 -37.98 -1.57 0.86
C VAL A 105 -37.76 -3.07 0.87
N GLU A 106 -37.03 -3.51 1.88
CA GLU A 106 -36.69 -4.92 2.13
C GLU A 106 -37.13 -5.33 3.53
N ALA A 107 -37.73 -6.53 3.62
CA ALA A 107 -38.09 -7.13 4.91
C ALA A 107 -37.02 -8.15 5.33
N ILE A 108 -36.27 -7.83 6.40
CA ILE A 108 -35.11 -8.60 6.84
C ILE A 108 -35.48 -9.69 7.85
N ASP A 109 -34.73 -10.79 7.83
CA ASP A 109 -34.82 -11.85 8.85
C ASP A 109 -34.16 -11.44 10.18
N ALA A 110 -34.43 -12.17 11.26
CA ALA A 110 -33.91 -11.85 12.60
C ALA A 110 -32.38 -11.95 12.72
N GLY A 111 -31.73 -12.64 11.79
CA GLY A 111 -30.25 -12.82 11.76
C GLY A 111 -29.53 -11.86 10.80
N PHE A 112 -30.25 -11.02 10.08
CA PHE A 112 -29.70 -10.17 9.05
C PHE A 112 -28.61 -9.23 9.57
N SER A 113 -28.90 -8.50 10.63
CA SER A 113 -27.97 -7.54 11.24
C SER A 113 -26.74 -8.19 11.92
N ASP A 114 -26.73 -9.51 12.13
CA ASP A 114 -25.56 -10.20 12.65
C ASP A 114 -24.45 -10.33 11.60
N ARG A 115 -24.79 -10.28 10.32
CA ARG A 115 -23.87 -10.47 9.19
C ARG A 115 -23.81 -9.30 8.24
N MET A 116 -24.93 -8.60 8.07
CA MET A 116 -25.02 -7.45 7.18
C MET A 116 -24.71 -6.14 7.93
N PRO A 117 -24.11 -5.14 7.27
CA PRO A 117 -23.67 -3.90 7.92
C PRO A 117 -24.84 -2.95 8.17
N VAL A 118 -25.62 -3.22 9.20
CA VAL A 118 -26.71 -2.35 9.64
C VAL A 118 -26.27 -1.63 10.92
N HIS A 119 -25.78 -0.39 10.78
CA HIS A 119 -25.25 0.40 11.89
C HIS A 119 -26.17 1.56 12.21
N LEU A 120 -26.86 1.49 13.35
CA LEU A 120 -27.78 2.54 13.79
C LEU A 120 -27.05 3.86 14.07
N VAL A 121 -27.58 4.94 13.51
CA VAL A 121 -27.20 6.32 13.79
C VAL A 121 -28.15 6.93 14.85
N GLU A 122 -29.46 6.68 14.67
CA GLU A 122 -30.48 7.18 15.55
C GLU A 122 -31.64 6.19 15.69
N GLY A 123 -32.38 6.23 16.82
CA GLY A 123 -33.56 5.39 17.05
C GLY A 123 -33.23 3.93 17.37
N ARG A 124 -33.99 2.99 16.81
CA ARG A 124 -33.91 1.56 17.09
C ARG A 124 -34.17 0.70 15.82
N MET A 125 -33.85 -0.57 15.90
CA MET A 125 -34.24 -1.54 14.88
C MET A 125 -35.79 -1.72 14.85
N PRO A 126 -36.35 -2.00 13.66
CA PRO A 126 -37.80 -2.30 13.57
C PRO A 126 -38.12 -3.62 14.28
N GLU A 127 -39.30 -3.69 14.93
CA GLU A 127 -39.77 -4.88 15.65
C GLU A 127 -40.93 -5.58 14.94
N ASN A 128 -41.56 -4.94 13.97
CA ASN A 128 -42.67 -5.47 13.17
C ASN A 128 -42.70 -4.89 11.76
N GLY A 129 -43.52 -5.47 10.89
CA GLY A 129 -43.60 -5.13 9.45
C GLY A 129 -44.22 -3.76 9.15
N THR A 130 -44.64 -2.98 10.15
CA THR A 130 -45.14 -1.59 9.98
C THR A 130 -44.15 -0.53 10.44
N GLU A 131 -43.00 -0.97 10.91
CA GLU A 131 -41.91 -0.09 11.32
C GLU A 131 -40.81 -0.10 10.24
N LEU A 132 -40.18 1.04 9.99
CA LEU A 132 -39.20 1.21 8.95
C LEU A 132 -37.90 1.80 9.52
N LEU A 133 -36.79 1.25 9.10
CA LEU A 133 -35.45 1.78 9.31
C LEU A 133 -34.97 2.39 7.98
N ILE A 134 -34.58 3.63 7.97
CA ILE A 134 -34.16 4.35 6.77
C ILE A 134 -32.64 4.63 6.82
N PRO A 135 -31.97 4.72 5.67
CA PRO A 135 -30.57 5.08 5.63
C PRO A 135 -30.37 6.61 5.80
N ASP A 136 -29.28 7.02 6.44
CA ASP A 136 -28.97 8.43 6.78
C ASP A 136 -28.83 9.33 5.55
N HIS A 137 -28.32 8.80 4.44
CA HIS A 137 -28.18 9.54 3.19
C HIS A 137 -29.54 9.88 2.51
N LEU A 138 -30.64 9.22 2.86
CA LEU A 138 -31.97 9.67 2.46
C LEU A 138 -32.27 11.08 3.04
N GLN A 139 -31.94 11.28 4.33
CA GLN A 139 -32.12 12.59 4.98
C GLN A 139 -31.16 13.64 4.39
N ALA A 140 -29.92 13.24 4.04
CA ALA A 140 -28.93 14.13 3.46
C ALA A 140 -29.33 14.69 2.09
N TYR A 141 -30.15 13.95 1.32
CA TYR A 141 -30.67 14.37 0.01
C TYR A 141 -32.11 14.88 0.08
N SER A 142 -32.66 15.13 1.25
CA SER A 142 -34.02 15.60 1.45
C SER A 142 -34.04 16.98 2.12
N ASP A 143 -35.20 17.66 2.04
CA ASP A 143 -35.39 18.94 2.73
C ASP A 143 -35.21 18.76 4.24
N ALA A 144 -34.62 19.75 4.88
CA ALA A 144 -34.37 19.69 6.32
C ALA A 144 -35.69 19.52 7.11
N GLY A 145 -35.70 18.50 7.97
CA GLY A 145 -36.86 18.18 8.79
C GLY A 145 -37.84 17.17 8.18
N THR A 146 -37.47 16.54 7.04
CA THR A 146 -38.23 15.42 6.47
C THR A 146 -37.60 14.07 6.87
N TYR A 147 -38.37 13.00 6.78
CA TYR A 147 -37.97 11.63 7.13
C TYR A 147 -37.32 11.48 8.52
N LEU A 148 -37.95 12.08 9.53
CA LEU A 148 -37.45 12.01 10.91
C LEU A 148 -37.98 10.75 11.62
N VAL A 149 -37.28 10.35 12.68
CA VAL A 149 -37.74 9.27 13.57
C VAL A 149 -39.07 9.66 14.22
N GLY A 150 -40.09 8.85 14.04
CA GLY A 150 -41.45 9.09 14.45
C GLY A 150 -42.41 9.51 13.32
N ASP A 151 -41.90 9.87 12.16
CA ASP A 151 -42.72 10.20 11.00
C ASP A 151 -43.42 8.96 10.46
N THR A 152 -44.58 9.18 9.84
CA THR A 152 -45.36 8.13 9.21
C THR A 152 -45.33 8.34 7.70
N LEU A 153 -44.88 7.32 6.94
CA LEU A 153 -44.80 7.31 5.50
C LEU A 153 -45.86 6.39 4.90
N THR A 154 -46.61 6.89 3.96
CA THR A 154 -47.53 6.03 3.15
C THR A 154 -46.85 5.86 1.79
N LEU A 155 -46.45 4.65 1.50
CA LEU A 155 -45.65 4.28 0.32
C LEU A 155 -46.50 3.44 -0.63
N GLU A 156 -46.49 3.79 -1.93
CA GLU A 156 -47.03 2.97 -3.00
C GLU A 156 -45.93 2.05 -3.52
N LEU A 157 -45.85 0.84 -2.96
CA LEU A 157 -44.83 -0.13 -3.31
C LEU A 157 -45.13 -0.78 -4.67
N GLY A 158 -44.11 -0.87 -5.51
CA GLY A 158 -44.25 -1.44 -6.85
C GLY A 158 -42.92 -1.98 -7.39
N ASP A 159 -42.95 -2.37 -8.64
CA ASP A 159 -41.82 -2.89 -9.38
C ASP A 159 -41.44 -1.92 -10.51
N ARG A 160 -40.16 -1.80 -10.79
CA ARG A 160 -39.59 -0.95 -11.86
C ARG A 160 -39.59 -1.73 -13.17
N TYR A 161 -40.00 -1.11 -14.24
CA TYR A 161 -39.94 -1.67 -15.60
C TYR A 161 -39.44 -0.66 -16.62
N SER A 162 -38.64 -1.13 -17.58
CA SER A 162 -38.26 -0.40 -18.78
C SER A 162 -38.34 -1.35 -19.97
N GLY A 163 -39.01 -0.92 -21.08
CA GLY A 163 -39.14 -1.76 -22.28
C GLY A 163 -39.79 -3.13 -22.05
N GLY A 164 -40.60 -3.30 -20.99
CA GLY A 164 -41.20 -4.57 -20.62
C GLY A 164 -40.33 -5.49 -19.76
N TRP A 165 -39.06 -5.09 -19.49
CA TRP A 165 -38.14 -5.78 -18.59
C TRP A 165 -38.26 -5.23 -17.18
N ARG A 166 -38.23 -6.12 -16.20
CA ARG A 166 -38.17 -5.72 -14.79
C ARG A 166 -36.74 -5.26 -14.44
N LEU A 167 -36.66 -4.12 -13.77
CA LEU A 167 -35.40 -3.54 -13.31
C LEU A 167 -35.19 -3.83 -11.84
N TRP A 168 -33.90 -4.10 -11.49
CA TRP A 168 -33.46 -4.42 -10.15
C TRP A 168 -32.65 -3.29 -9.53
N GLN A 169 -32.24 -3.42 -8.26
CA GLN A 169 -31.48 -2.40 -7.54
C GLN A 169 -30.10 -2.11 -8.14
N ASN A 170 -29.51 -3.05 -8.86
CA ASN A 170 -28.25 -2.88 -9.60
C ASN A 170 -28.42 -2.22 -10.99
N ASN A 171 -29.63 -2.00 -11.44
CA ASN A 171 -29.90 -1.21 -12.65
C ASN A 171 -30.09 0.25 -12.24
N GLY A 172 -29.24 1.14 -12.72
CA GLY A 172 -29.37 2.59 -12.48
C GLY A 172 -30.74 3.14 -12.89
N PHE A 173 -31.08 4.33 -12.42
CA PHE A 173 -32.30 5.01 -12.82
C PHE A 173 -32.26 5.37 -14.31
N GLN A 174 -33.37 5.16 -15.02
CA GLN A 174 -33.53 5.45 -16.44
C GLN A 174 -34.58 6.54 -16.65
N PRO A 175 -34.21 7.84 -16.54
CA PRO A 175 -35.14 8.96 -16.69
C PRO A 175 -35.63 9.12 -18.14
N GLU A 176 -36.75 9.80 -18.33
CA GLU A 176 -37.15 10.24 -19.66
C GLU A 176 -36.06 11.14 -20.28
N GLY A 177 -35.51 10.70 -21.42
CA GLY A 177 -34.55 11.50 -22.18
C GLY A 177 -33.10 11.43 -21.74
N ASP A 178 -32.71 10.44 -21.00
CA ASP A 178 -31.28 10.22 -20.66
C ASP A 178 -30.51 9.78 -21.92
N GLU A 179 -29.75 10.73 -22.47
CA GLU A 179 -28.89 10.55 -23.65
C GLU A 179 -27.50 9.93 -23.27
N SER A 180 -27.22 9.72 -22.00
CA SER A 180 -25.88 9.32 -21.47
C SER A 180 -25.69 7.82 -21.26
N ALA A 181 -26.73 7.01 -21.40
CA ALA A 181 -26.59 5.56 -21.25
C ALA A 181 -25.68 4.96 -22.33
N ASP A 182 -24.66 4.21 -21.92
CA ASP A 182 -23.71 3.54 -22.82
C ASP A 182 -24.45 2.41 -23.58
N PRO A 183 -24.75 2.57 -24.85
CA PRO A 183 -25.60 1.64 -25.60
C PRO A 183 -24.85 0.47 -26.19
N GLY A 184 -23.65 0.21 -25.74
CA GLY A 184 -22.83 -0.94 -26.17
C GLY A 184 -23.27 -2.29 -25.59
N LEU A 185 -24.30 -2.33 -24.74
CA LEU A 185 -24.68 -3.54 -23.99
C LEU A 185 -26.06 -4.11 -24.33
N THR A 186 -26.96 -3.36 -25.03
CA THR A 186 -28.28 -3.88 -25.38
C THR A 186 -28.72 -3.44 -26.78
N ASP A 187 -29.25 -4.40 -27.58
CA ASP A 187 -29.78 -4.18 -28.95
C ASP A 187 -31.18 -3.53 -28.95
N GLU A 188 -31.75 -3.15 -27.79
CA GLU A 188 -33.08 -2.57 -27.69
C GLU A 188 -33.05 -1.19 -27.03
N PRO A 189 -33.98 -0.27 -27.47
CA PRO A 189 -34.03 1.08 -26.91
C PRO A 189 -34.44 1.09 -25.45
N GLU A 190 -33.71 1.80 -24.63
CA GLU A 190 -34.11 2.04 -23.26
C GLU A 190 -35.35 2.95 -23.25
N GLN A 191 -36.48 2.37 -22.89
CA GLN A 191 -37.71 3.15 -22.65
C GLN A 191 -37.61 3.74 -21.24
N PRO A 192 -38.15 4.95 -21.01
CA PRO A 192 -38.18 5.51 -19.66
C PRO A 192 -38.79 4.49 -18.70
N GLU A 193 -38.19 4.37 -17.55
CA GLU A 193 -38.69 3.43 -16.57
C GLU A 193 -40.02 3.89 -16.00
N GLN A 194 -40.83 2.89 -15.63
CA GLN A 194 -42.13 3.09 -15.03
C GLN A 194 -42.20 2.29 -13.72
N LEU A 195 -42.65 2.93 -12.66
CA LEU A 195 -42.98 2.25 -11.42
C LEU A 195 -44.42 1.74 -11.49
N LEU A 196 -44.61 0.44 -11.52
CA LEU A 196 -45.94 -0.20 -11.48
C LEU A 196 -46.30 -0.52 -10.04
N ALA A 197 -47.12 0.33 -9.41
CA ALA A 197 -47.57 0.14 -8.04
C ALA A 197 -48.36 -1.16 -7.88
N ARG A 198 -48.09 -1.93 -6.82
CA ARG A 198 -48.79 -3.18 -6.45
C ARG A 198 -49.66 -2.99 -5.23
N GLU A 199 -49.19 -2.28 -4.25
CA GLU A 199 -49.87 -2.09 -2.96
C GLU A 199 -49.47 -0.79 -2.29
N THR A 200 -50.33 -0.32 -1.40
CA THR A 200 -50.06 0.85 -0.56
C THR A 200 -49.85 0.41 0.86
N ARG A 201 -48.76 0.82 1.49
CA ARG A 201 -48.43 0.52 2.90
C ARG A 201 -48.06 1.76 3.67
N THR A 202 -48.41 1.72 4.96
CA THR A 202 -48.05 2.79 5.88
C THR A 202 -47.03 2.29 6.86
N TYR A 203 -45.88 2.97 6.95
CA TYR A 203 -44.78 2.68 7.88
C TYR A 203 -44.51 3.83 8.82
N THR A 204 -44.05 3.52 10.03
CA THR A 204 -43.51 4.50 10.96
C THR A 204 -42.02 4.39 10.98
N ILE A 205 -41.29 5.49 10.76
CA ILE A 205 -39.83 5.52 10.86
C ILE A 205 -39.42 5.35 12.32
N VAL A 206 -38.70 4.29 12.68
CA VAL A 206 -38.30 3.99 14.06
C VAL A 206 -36.79 4.20 14.28
N GLY A 207 -36.05 4.34 13.22
CA GLY A 207 -34.60 4.59 13.29
C GLY A 207 -34.00 4.99 11.98
N VAL A 208 -32.76 5.46 12.07
CA VAL A 208 -31.89 5.83 10.95
C VAL A 208 -30.60 5.03 11.10
N TYR A 209 -30.10 4.46 10.00
CA TYR A 209 -28.86 3.72 9.99
C TYR A 209 -27.89 4.28 8.94
N GLN A 210 -26.60 4.04 9.15
CA GLN A 210 -25.55 4.49 8.25
C GLN A 210 -25.77 3.85 6.87
N ARG A 211 -25.52 4.60 5.77
CA ARG A 211 -25.59 4.08 4.41
C ARG A 211 -24.86 2.75 4.31
N PRO A 212 -25.50 1.67 3.89
CA PRO A 212 -24.88 0.36 3.78
C PRO A 212 -24.04 0.23 2.50
N ASN A 213 -22.87 -0.40 2.58
CA ASN A 213 -22.04 -0.66 1.40
C ASN A 213 -22.59 -1.74 0.45
N PHE A 214 -23.62 -2.52 0.90
CA PHE A 214 -24.32 -3.45 0.00
C PHE A 214 -25.29 -2.75 -0.96
N GLU A 215 -25.59 -1.46 -0.72
CA GLU A 215 -26.31 -0.62 -1.66
C GLU A 215 -25.31 -0.01 -2.67
N ASP A 216 -25.40 -0.42 -3.93
CA ASP A 216 -24.57 0.11 -5.00
C ASP A 216 -24.67 1.63 -5.10
N TYR A 217 -23.57 2.29 -5.48
CA TYR A 217 -23.56 3.74 -5.61
C TYR A 217 -24.55 4.25 -6.65
N SER A 218 -24.71 3.50 -7.75
CA SER A 218 -25.66 3.76 -8.85
C SER A 218 -27.08 3.25 -8.59
N ALA A 219 -27.33 2.62 -7.44
CA ALA A 219 -28.67 2.11 -7.11
C ALA A 219 -29.71 3.23 -7.07
N PRO A 220 -30.87 3.10 -7.73
CA PRO A 220 -31.87 4.14 -7.84
C PRO A 220 -32.77 4.27 -6.61
N GLY A 221 -32.70 3.32 -5.71
CA GLY A 221 -33.45 3.28 -4.46
C GLY A 221 -32.56 3.42 -3.24
N PHE A 222 -33.00 4.21 -2.23
CA PHE A 222 -32.44 4.18 -0.88
C PHE A 222 -32.92 2.94 -0.16
N SER A 223 -32.01 2.09 0.31
CA SER A 223 -32.39 0.82 0.96
C SER A 223 -33.00 1.06 2.33
N ALA A 224 -34.28 0.78 2.50
CA ALA A 224 -35.02 0.87 3.76
C ALA A 224 -35.39 -0.53 4.24
N LEU A 225 -35.27 -0.76 5.55
CA LEU A 225 -35.41 -2.09 6.14
C LEU A 225 -36.61 -2.17 7.07
N THR A 226 -37.40 -3.22 6.93
CA THR A 226 -38.48 -3.59 7.84
C THR A 226 -38.29 -5.04 8.31
N VAL A 227 -39.17 -5.57 9.14
CA VAL A 227 -39.09 -6.95 9.62
C VAL A 227 -39.93 -7.88 8.74
N GLN A 228 -39.39 -9.02 8.41
CA GLN A 228 -40.11 -10.05 7.66
C GLN A 228 -41.31 -10.60 8.45
N GLU A 229 -42.47 -10.61 7.85
CA GLU A 229 -43.68 -11.18 8.42
C GLU A 229 -43.72 -12.73 8.28
N ASN A 230 -44.65 -13.38 8.99
CA ASN A 230 -44.73 -14.85 8.97
C ASN A 230 -45.15 -15.41 7.59
N GLU A 231 -45.88 -14.65 6.79
CA GLU A 231 -46.28 -15.04 5.44
C GLU A 231 -45.49 -14.19 4.42
N PRO A 232 -44.88 -14.86 3.42
CA PRO A 232 -44.18 -14.12 2.33
C PRO A 232 -45.17 -13.22 1.58
N GLN A 233 -44.71 -11.99 1.28
CA GLN A 233 -45.56 -11.00 0.60
C GLN A 233 -45.33 -10.99 -0.91
N THR A 234 -44.05 -10.99 -1.34
CA THR A 234 -43.64 -11.07 -2.74
C THR A 234 -43.09 -12.42 -3.10
N GLY A 235 -42.51 -13.13 -2.13
CA GLY A 235 -41.82 -14.41 -2.31
C GLY A 235 -40.50 -14.30 -3.06
N LEU A 236 -39.96 -13.06 -3.23
CA LEU A 236 -38.63 -12.81 -3.80
C LEU A 236 -37.65 -12.37 -2.71
N TYR A 237 -36.48 -12.93 -2.73
CA TYR A 237 -35.48 -12.74 -1.68
C TYR A 237 -34.12 -12.38 -2.22
N ASP A 238 -33.44 -11.45 -1.54
CA ASP A 238 -32.01 -11.25 -1.62
C ASP A 238 -31.35 -12.08 -0.52
N VAL A 239 -30.41 -12.96 -0.90
CA VAL A 239 -29.80 -13.93 0.02
C VAL A 239 -28.29 -13.77 0.04
N TYR A 240 -27.75 -13.54 1.23
CA TYR A 240 -26.32 -13.34 1.45
C TYR A 240 -25.72 -14.59 2.09
N LEU A 241 -24.85 -15.28 1.34
CA LEU A 241 -24.36 -16.61 1.66
C LEU A 241 -22.96 -16.58 2.24
N LEU A 242 -22.76 -17.24 3.39
CA LEU A 242 -21.46 -17.61 3.92
C LEU A 242 -21.23 -19.10 3.65
N LEU A 243 -20.21 -19.42 2.84
CA LEU A 243 -19.88 -20.81 2.51
C LEU A 243 -18.92 -21.39 3.55
N ARG A 244 -18.83 -22.71 3.64
CA ARG A 244 -17.93 -23.42 4.58
C ARG A 244 -16.46 -23.17 4.33
N ASP A 245 -16.08 -22.87 3.10
CA ASP A 245 -14.74 -22.38 2.78
C ASP A 245 -14.78 -21.34 1.65
N ALA A 246 -13.75 -20.52 1.61
CA ALA A 246 -13.59 -19.46 0.60
C ALA A 246 -12.85 -19.94 -0.66
N LYS A 247 -12.78 -21.26 -0.90
CA LYS A 247 -12.08 -21.80 -2.08
C LYS A 247 -12.84 -21.50 -3.37
N GLN A 248 -12.10 -21.20 -4.40
CA GLN A 248 -12.65 -20.88 -5.71
C GLN A 248 -13.54 -22.01 -6.26
N GLU A 249 -13.14 -23.27 -6.07
CA GLU A 249 -13.92 -24.43 -6.52
C GLU A 249 -15.30 -24.50 -5.85
N THR A 250 -15.41 -24.10 -4.59
CA THR A 250 -16.68 -24.06 -3.85
C THR A 250 -17.52 -22.88 -4.32
N LEU A 251 -16.91 -21.70 -4.50
CA LEU A 251 -17.56 -20.52 -5.05
C LEU A 251 -18.14 -20.79 -6.45
N ASP A 252 -17.30 -21.27 -7.37
CA ASP A 252 -17.71 -21.57 -8.76
C ASP A 252 -18.85 -22.60 -8.80
N ARG A 253 -18.84 -23.62 -7.94
CA ARG A 253 -19.87 -24.64 -7.85
C ARG A 253 -21.20 -24.10 -7.34
N VAL A 254 -21.16 -23.26 -6.30
CA VAL A 254 -22.38 -22.67 -5.73
C VAL A 254 -22.96 -21.65 -6.70
N MET A 255 -22.12 -20.80 -7.32
CA MET A 255 -22.54 -19.86 -8.35
C MET A 255 -23.22 -20.58 -9.53
N ALA A 256 -22.60 -21.62 -10.08
CA ALA A 256 -23.17 -22.38 -11.19
C ALA A 256 -24.48 -23.10 -10.81
N ARG A 257 -24.70 -23.40 -9.52
CA ARG A 257 -25.93 -24.05 -9.04
C ARG A 257 -27.11 -23.09 -8.99
N TYR A 258 -26.87 -21.82 -8.67
CA TYR A 258 -27.93 -20.85 -8.41
C TYR A 258 -27.99 -19.71 -9.45
N SER A 259 -27.10 -19.66 -10.45
CA SER A 259 -27.08 -18.61 -11.47
C SER A 259 -28.40 -18.46 -12.24
N ASP A 260 -29.03 -19.58 -12.60
CA ASP A 260 -30.26 -19.56 -13.39
C ASP A 260 -31.50 -19.15 -12.56
N ALA A 261 -31.44 -19.31 -11.25
CA ALA A 261 -32.52 -18.97 -10.33
C ALA A 261 -32.39 -17.52 -9.77
N ALA A 262 -31.28 -16.88 -9.94
CA ALA A 262 -31.00 -15.51 -9.46
C ALA A 262 -31.42 -14.51 -10.53
N GLU A 263 -32.69 -14.07 -10.55
CA GLU A 263 -33.17 -13.08 -11.52
C GLU A 263 -32.42 -11.74 -11.45
N GLY A 264 -31.99 -11.33 -10.26
CA GLY A 264 -31.14 -10.14 -10.02
C GLY A 264 -29.64 -10.40 -10.15
N GLY A 265 -29.21 -11.64 -10.49
CA GLY A 265 -27.82 -12.03 -10.62
C GLY A 265 -27.14 -12.41 -9.30
N ILE A 266 -25.83 -12.69 -9.38
CA ILE A 266 -25.00 -13.05 -8.23
C ILE A 266 -23.89 -12.05 -8.08
N SER A 267 -23.77 -11.44 -6.90
CA SER A 267 -22.68 -10.57 -6.51
C SER A 267 -21.67 -11.28 -5.62
N MET A 268 -20.42 -10.81 -5.60
CA MET A 268 -19.36 -11.34 -4.75
C MET A 268 -18.86 -10.25 -3.80
N ASN A 269 -18.76 -10.56 -2.52
CA ASN A 269 -18.06 -9.73 -1.56
C ASN A 269 -16.54 -9.95 -1.68
N TRP A 270 -15.92 -9.32 -2.67
CA TRP A 270 -14.49 -9.46 -2.96
C TRP A 270 -13.61 -9.04 -1.79
N ASP A 271 -14.00 -8.01 -1.07
CA ASP A 271 -13.20 -7.47 0.02
C ASP A 271 -13.16 -8.44 1.21
N TYR A 272 -14.27 -9.05 1.54
CA TYR A 272 -14.31 -10.09 2.55
C TYR A 272 -13.61 -11.38 2.10
N LEU A 273 -13.81 -11.84 0.85
CA LEU A 273 -13.15 -13.00 0.26
C LEU A 273 -11.63 -12.89 0.25
N ARG A 274 -11.08 -11.71 -0.07
CA ARG A 274 -9.63 -11.41 0.00
C ARG A 274 -9.07 -11.67 1.39
N THR A 275 -9.80 -11.29 2.42
CA THR A 275 -9.35 -11.49 3.81
C THR A 275 -9.35 -12.96 4.22
N GLN A 276 -10.09 -13.83 3.53
CA GLN A 276 -10.15 -15.28 3.78
C GLN A 276 -9.11 -16.07 2.97
N GLY A 277 -8.26 -15.40 2.20
CA GLY A 277 -7.16 -16.01 1.46
C GLY A 277 -7.51 -16.45 0.03
N ASN A 278 -8.61 -15.99 -0.52
CA ASN A 278 -8.92 -16.16 -1.93
C ASN A 278 -8.23 -15.06 -2.76
N PHE A 279 -7.08 -15.39 -3.41
CA PHE A 279 -6.19 -14.46 -4.08
C PHE A 279 -6.21 -14.58 -5.62
N ARG A 280 -7.18 -15.27 -6.21
CA ARG A 280 -7.11 -15.63 -7.65
C ARG A 280 -7.01 -14.44 -8.59
N TYR A 281 -7.64 -13.31 -8.24
CA TYR A 281 -7.69 -12.12 -9.08
C TYR A 281 -7.07 -10.88 -8.40
N ASP A 282 -6.38 -11.06 -7.26
CA ASP A 282 -5.93 -9.94 -6.44
C ASP A 282 -4.42 -9.77 -6.46
N ASN A 283 -3.98 -8.75 -7.18
CA ASN A 283 -2.58 -8.35 -7.22
C ASN A 283 -2.11 -7.78 -5.87
N TYR A 284 -3.00 -7.18 -5.08
CA TYR A 284 -2.70 -6.59 -3.78
C TYR A 284 -2.29 -7.65 -2.75
N SER A 285 -3.00 -8.77 -2.69
CA SER A 285 -2.67 -9.86 -1.76
C SER A 285 -1.38 -10.58 -2.14
N ARG A 286 -1.09 -10.73 -3.44
CA ARG A 286 0.22 -11.21 -3.92
C ARG A 286 1.35 -10.31 -3.46
N PHE A 287 1.15 -9.02 -3.50
CA PHE A 287 2.10 -8.05 -2.99
C PHE A 287 2.34 -8.20 -1.50
N LEU A 288 1.29 -8.23 -0.67
CA LEU A 288 1.42 -8.41 0.78
C LEU A 288 2.20 -9.68 1.12
N LEU A 289 1.94 -10.78 0.42
CA LEU A 289 2.68 -12.02 0.59
C LEU A 289 4.17 -11.87 0.20
N MET A 290 4.45 -11.28 -0.95
CA MET A 290 5.84 -11.02 -1.40
C MET A 290 6.57 -10.08 -0.45
N PHE A 291 5.89 -9.05 0.06
CA PHE A 291 6.37 -8.15 1.09
C PHE A 291 6.84 -8.93 2.34
N VAL A 292 5.98 -9.77 2.90
CA VAL A 292 6.31 -10.59 4.09
C VAL A 292 7.50 -11.51 3.80
N ILE A 293 7.51 -12.18 2.65
CA ILE A 293 8.61 -13.08 2.25
C ILE A 293 9.94 -12.31 2.16
N ILE A 294 9.96 -11.14 1.53
CA ILE A 294 11.18 -10.32 1.39
C ILE A 294 11.71 -9.91 2.76
N PHE A 295 10.84 -9.44 3.67
CA PHE A 295 11.22 -9.05 5.02
C PHE A 295 11.79 -10.24 5.81
N VAL A 296 11.13 -11.39 5.77
CA VAL A 296 11.59 -12.62 6.42
C VAL A 296 12.96 -13.04 5.87
N LEU A 297 13.17 -12.98 4.56
CA LEU A 297 14.46 -13.30 3.93
C LEU A 297 15.56 -12.31 4.35
N LEU A 298 15.28 -11.01 4.39
CA LEU A 298 16.24 -9.99 4.86
C LEU A 298 16.65 -10.23 6.31
N ILE A 299 15.66 -10.47 7.19
CA ILE A 299 15.90 -10.78 8.59
C ILE A 299 16.74 -12.05 8.72
N MET A 300 16.41 -13.08 7.96
CA MET A 300 17.13 -14.36 7.96
C MET A 300 18.58 -14.18 7.51
N LEU A 301 18.85 -13.43 6.45
CA LEU A 301 20.21 -13.13 5.98
C LEU A 301 21.03 -12.40 7.05
N GLY A 302 20.45 -11.36 7.69
CA GLY A 302 21.08 -10.62 8.78
C GLY A 302 21.41 -11.49 9.99
N SER A 303 20.44 -12.27 10.40
CA SER A 303 20.52 -13.17 11.56
C SER A 303 21.53 -14.30 11.32
N VAL A 304 21.48 -14.91 10.12
CA VAL A 304 22.47 -15.94 9.74
C VAL A 304 23.89 -15.36 9.77
N SER A 305 24.09 -14.15 9.26
CA SER A 305 25.42 -13.51 9.26
C SER A 305 25.95 -13.29 10.68
N LEU A 306 25.12 -12.75 11.59
CA LEU A 306 25.47 -12.49 12.96
C LEU A 306 25.77 -13.78 13.74
N ILE A 307 24.85 -14.75 13.68
CA ILE A 307 24.95 -16.02 14.41
C ILE A 307 26.09 -16.87 13.85
N TYR A 308 26.25 -16.92 12.51
CA TYR A 308 27.39 -17.58 11.86
C TYR A 308 28.73 -17.02 12.33
N SER A 309 28.87 -15.69 12.42
CA SER A 309 30.11 -15.07 12.87
C SER A 309 30.45 -15.50 14.32
N ALA A 310 29.45 -15.52 15.21
CA ALA A 310 29.63 -15.93 16.59
C ALA A 310 30.04 -17.41 16.72
N PHE A 311 29.38 -18.33 16.01
CA PHE A 311 29.74 -19.75 16.00
C PHE A 311 31.08 -20.03 15.31
N SER A 312 31.39 -19.33 14.21
CA SER A 312 32.68 -19.49 13.52
C SER A 312 33.85 -19.13 14.41
N ILE A 313 33.72 -18.09 15.22
CA ILE A 313 34.70 -17.67 16.21
C ILE A 313 34.79 -18.70 17.35
N SER A 314 33.65 -19.12 17.91
CA SER A 314 33.58 -20.14 18.98
C SER A 314 34.31 -21.43 18.57
N VAL A 315 34.01 -21.91 17.36
CA VAL A 315 34.61 -23.10 16.80
C VAL A 315 36.12 -22.92 16.58
N SER A 316 36.56 -21.77 16.08
CA SER A 316 37.97 -21.47 15.82
C SER A 316 38.82 -21.47 17.11
N GLU A 317 38.32 -20.87 18.17
CA GLU A 317 39.03 -20.89 19.49
C GLU A 317 39.14 -22.29 20.08
N ARG A 318 38.17 -23.15 19.84
CA ARG A 318 38.11 -24.51 20.38
C ARG A 318 38.69 -25.57 19.45
N THR A 319 39.31 -25.20 18.36
CA THR A 319 39.89 -26.15 17.39
C THR A 319 40.88 -27.07 18.05
N ARG A 320 41.76 -26.57 18.96
CA ARG A 320 42.72 -27.37 19.72
C ARG A 320 42.01 -28.38 20.63
N GLN A 321 40.94 -27.97 21.33
CA GLN A 321 40.13 -28.85 22.18
C GLN A 321 39.47 -29.98 21.36
N PHE A 322 38.92 -29.63 20.18
CA PHE A 322 38.35 -30.62 19.24
C PHE A 322 39.43 -31.59 18.71
N GLY A 323 40.63 -31.09 18.44
CA GLY A 323 41.79 -31.93 18.10
C GLY A 323 42.18 -32.93 19.20
N LEU A 324 42.24 -32.48 20.45
CA LEU A 324 42.49 -33.35 21.60
C LEU A 324 41.38 -34.39 21.79
N LEU A 325 40.13 -34.00 21.71
CA LEU A 325 39.00 -34.95 21.80
C LEU A 325 39.02 -35.97 20.64
N ALA A 326 39.37 -35.54 19.44
CA ALA A 326 39.51 -36.44 18.30
C ALA A 326 40.68 -37.39 18.43
N SER A 327 41.80 -36.99 19.08
CA SER A 327 42.98 -37.85 19.32
C SER A 327 42.73 -38.97 20.35
N ILE A 328 41.75 -38.76 21.23
CA ILE A 328 41.28 -39.78 22.19
C ILE A 328 40.06 -40.57 21.71
N GLY A 329 39.72 -40.46 20.41
CA GLY A 329 38.72 -41.31 19.74
C GLY A 329 37.33 -40.71 19.57
N ALA A 330 37.10 -39.39 19.81
CA ALA A 330 35.82 -38.77 19.54
C ALA A 330 35.50 -38.74 18.03
N THR A 331 34.33 -39.23 17.65
CA THR A 331 33.87 -39.22 16.25
C THR A 331 33.49 -37.84 15.76
N ARG A 332 33.58 -37.61 14.46
CA ARG A 332 33.11 -36.32 13.83
C ARG A 332 31.65 -36.01 14.17
N ALA A 333 30.78 -37.01 14.27
CA ALA A 333 29.39 -36.84 14.64
C ALA A 333 29.22 -36.33 16.08
N GLN A 334 30.03 -36.86 17.01
CA GLN A 334 30.01 -36.44 18.42
C GLN A 334 30.49 -34.99 18.59
N LEU A 335 31.55 -34.61 17.92
CA LEU A 335 32.04 -33.22 17.89
C LEU A 335 31.01 -32.25 17.30
N ARG A 336 30.35 -32.65 16.19
CA ARG A 336 29.26 -31.88 15.61
C ARG A 336 28.09 -31.70 16.55
N ARG A 337 27.70 -32.73 17.29
CA ARG A 337 26.65 -32.67 18.33
C ARG A 337 26.96 -31.64 19.41
N THR A 338 28.24 -31.41 19.75
CA THR A 338 28.64 -30.40 20.73
C THR A 338 28.31 -28.99 20.25
N VAL A 339 28.57 -28.69 18.96
CA VAL A 339 28.26 -27.40 18.37
C VAL A 339 26.74 -27.20 18.28
N TYR A 340 26.00 -28.24 17.88
CA TYR A 340 24.53 -28.16 17.85
C TYR A 340 23.89 -28.08 19.25
N ALA A 341 24.49 -28.67 20.26
CA ALA A 341 24.05 -28.52 21.65
C ALA A 341 24.23 -27.08 22.17
N GLU A 342 25.35 -26.43 21.78
CA GLU A 342 25.54 -24.98 22.04
C GLU A 342 24.49 -24.14 21.32
N ALA A 343 24.24 -24.39 20.03
CA ALA A 343 23.22 -23.71 19.24
C ALA A 343 21.82 -23.91 19.83
N GLY A 344 21.49 -25.15 20.25
CA GLY A 344 20.24 -25.48 20.91
C GLY A 344 20.04 -24.76 22.25
N THR A 345 21.11 -24.62 23.04
CA THR A 345 21.03 -23.90 24.32
C THR A 345 20.82 -22.41 24.12
N VAL A 346 21.47 -21.81 23.11
CA VAL A 346 21.29 -20.41 22.74
C VAL A 346 19.87 -20.18 22.19
N ALA A 347 19.37 -21.11 21.37
CA ALA A 347 18.00 -21.05 20.82
C ALA A 347 16.95 -21.19 21.94
N LEU A 348 17.15 -22.13 22.90
CA LEU A 348 16.22 -22.39 24.01
C LEU A 348 16.00 -21.15 24.88
N ILE A 349 17.03 -20.31 25.05
CA ILE A 349 16.92 -19.06 25.81
C ILE A 349 16.50 -17.88 24.90
N GLY A 350 17.13 -17.77 23.74
CA GLY A 350 16.99 -16.62 22.90
C GLY A 350 15.63 -16.54 22.18
N ILE A 351 15.08 -17.70 21.74
CA ILE A 351 13.81 -17.69 21.01
C ILE A 351 12.63 -17.29 21.92
N PRO A 352 12.40 -17.88 23.10
CA PRO A 352 11.30 -17.45 23.97
C PRO A 352 11.37 -15.97 24.37
N LEU A 353 12.58 -15.49 24.73
CA LEU A 353 12.77 -14.08 25.06
C LEU A 353 12.54 -13.17 23.84
N GLY A 354 12.94 -13.62 22.64
CA GLY A 354 12.69 -12.92 21.39
C GLY A 354 11.20 -12.87 21.04
N LEU A 355 10.47 -13.97 21.20
CA LEU A 355 9.00 -14.00 21.01
C LEU A 355 8.32 -12.99 21.94
N LEU A 356 8.66 -12.99 23.23
CA LEU A 356 8.11 -12.04 24.20
C LEU A 356 8.45 -10.58 23.83
N ALA A 357 9.70 -10.30 23.46
CA ALA A 357 10.13 -8.96 23.07
C ALA A 357 9.43 -8.50 21.77
N GLY A 358 9.27 -9.40 20.80
CA GLY A 358 8.57 -9.12 19.53
C GLY A 358 7.08 -8.84 19.74
N CYS A 359 6.39 -9.69 20.52
CA CYS A 359 4.98 -9.47 20.87
C CYS A 359 4.80 -8.17 21.66
N GLY A 360 5.64 -7.91 22.68
CA GLY A 360 5.56 -6.70 23.49
C GLY A 360 5.81 -5.44 22.66
N GLY A 361 6.84 -5.45 21.80
CA GLY A 361 7.14 -4.34 20.91
C GLY A 361 5.99 -4.07 19.93
N MET A 362 5.44 -5.13 19.31
CA MET A 362 4.32 -5.00 18.39
C MET A 362 3.04 -4.53 19.08
N TRP A 363 2.75 -5.05 20.29
CA TRP A 363 1.60 -4.59 21.07
C TRP A 363 1.67 -3.09 21.36
N VAL A 364 2.85 -2.57 21.75
CA VAL A 364 3.05 -1.12 21.96
C VAL A 364 2.84 -0.35 20.66
N THR A 365 3.44 -0.82 19.56
CA THR A 365 3.33 -0.17 18.25
C THR A 365 1.88 -0.09 17.77
N ILE A 366 1.15 -1.21 17.84
CA ILE A 366 -0.27 -1.25 17.43
C ILE A 366 -1.12 -0.33 18.33
N ARG A 367 -0.90 -0.33 19.65
CA ARG A 367 -1.65 0.55 20.55
C ARG A 367 -1.45 2.04 20.25
N LEU A 368 -0.25 2.42 19.83
CA LEU A 368 0.05 3.81 19.46
C LEU A 368 -0.51 4.20 18.08
N LEU A 369 -0.55 3.27 17.14
CA LEU A 369 -0.98 3.53 15.76
C LEU A 369 -2.46 3.21 15.51
N SER A 370 -3.13 2.48 16.41
CA SER A 370 -4.52 2.04 16.22
C SER A 370 -5.48 3.16 15.78
N PRO A 371 -5.48 4.37 16.37
CA PRO A 371 -6.41 5.42 15.94
C PRO A 371 -6.19 5.89 14.48
N ARG A 372 -4.91 5.87 14.03
CA ARG A 372 -4.57 6.26 12.65
C ARG A 372 -4.92 5.17 11.63
N ILE A 373 -4.68 3.90 11.99
CA ILE A 373 -4.98 2.77 11.11
C ILE A 373 -6.50 2.61 10.92
N SER A 374 -7.28 2.79 11.98
CA SER A 374 -8.73 2.73 11.90
C SER A 374 -9.33 3.83 10.99
N GLY A 375 -8.74 5.03 11.01
CA GLY A 375 -9.13 6.12 10.10
C GLY A 375 -8.86 5.81 8.63
N MET A 376 -7.73 5.17 8.31
CA MET A 376 -7.32 4.88 6.93
C MET A 376 -8.28 3.97 6.14
N ILE A 377 -9.08 3.16 6.80
CA ILE A 377 -9.87 2.10 6.17
C ILE A 377 -11.37 2.44 6.24
N GLY A 378 -11.73 3.69 6.49
CA GLY A 378 -13.11 4.15 6.53
C GLY A 378 -13.95 3.62 7.71
N ALA A 379 -13.36 2.85 8.62
CA ALA A 379 -14.04 2.26 9.78
C ALA A 379 -13.43 2.74 11.10
N ARG A 380 -13.68 4.01 11.44
CA ARG A 380 -13.14 4.65 12.66
C ARG A 380 -13.62 3.95 13.94
N GLU A 381 -14.79 3.32 13.90
CA GLU A 381 -15.40 2.60 15.00
C GLU A 381 -14.69 1.26 15.27
N VAL A 382 -14.03 0.68 14.25
CA VAL A 382 -13.34 -0.61 14.36
C VAL A 382 -11.87 -0.41 14.75
N ALA A 383 -11.60 -0.28 16.05
CA ALA A 383 -10.23 -0.12 16.53
C ALA A 383 -9.37 -1.35 16.23
N MET A 384 -8.13 -1.11 15.70
CA MET A 384 -7.15 -2.17 15.49
C MET A 384 -6.70 -2.73 16.84
N ARG A 385 -6.87 -4.04 17.05
CA ARG A 385 -6.44 -4.75 18.26
C ARG A 385 -5.30 -5.69 17.93
N PHE A 386 -4.27 -5.71 18.79
CA PHE A 386 -3.18 -6.65 18.64
C PHE A 386 -3.70 -8.09 18.66
N ALA A 387 -3.36 -8.85 17.62
CA ALA A 387 -3.70 -10.26 17.48
C ALA A 387 -2.43 -11.08 17.24
N ALA A 388 -2.21 -12.07 18.11
CA ALA A 388 -1.12 -13.04 17.96
C ALA A 388 -1.74 -14.45 17.91
N SER A 389 -1.74 -15.08 16.77
CA SER A 389 -2.23 -16.46 16.65
C SER A 389 -1.13 -17.45 17.11
N PRO A 390 -1.51 -18.58 17.74
CA PRO A 390 -0.53 -19.64 18.08
C PRO A 390 0.26 -20.11 16.85
N LEU A 391 -0.36 -20.14 15.68
CA LEU A 391 0.26 -20.54 14.42
C LEU A 391 1.35 -19.54 13.99
N SER A 392 1.09 -18.24 14.08
CA SER A 392 2.07 -17.19 13.74
C SER A 392 3.28 -17.22 14.66
N LEU A 393 3.07 -17.45 15.95
CA LEU A 393 4.15 -17.60 16.94
C LEU A 393 4.96 -18.88 16.71
N LEU A 394 4.30 -19.99 16.39
CA LEU A 394 4.97 -21.24 16.01
C LEU A 394 5.80 -21.06 14.74
N ALA A 395 5.26 -20.41 13.72
CA ALA A 395 5.99 -20.11 12.49
C ALA A 395 7.23 -19.24 12.77
N ALA A 396 7.11 -18.17 13.55
CA ALA A 396 8.24 -17.34 13.96
C ALA A 396 9.30 -18.14 14.72
N ALA A 397 8.88 -19.00 15.66
CA ALA A 397 9.78 -19.86 16.40
C ALA A 397 10.51 -20.88 15.51
N LEU A 398 9.82 -21.49 14.55
CA LEU A 398 10.40 -22.45 13.60
C LEU A 398 11.40 -21.77 12.65
N ILE A 399 11.08 -20.59 12.13
CA ILE A 399 11.98 -19.79 11.27
C ILE A 399 13.22 -19.38 12.06
N ALA A 400 13.06 -18.91 13.31
CA ALA A 400 14.20 -18.56 14.17
C ALA A 400 15.06 -19.78 14.49
N LEU A 401 14.45 -20.91 14.79
CA LEU A 401 15.14 -22.17 15.06
C LEU A 401 15.92 -22.65 13.83
N ALA A 402 15.30 -22.66 12.67
CA ALA A 402 15.94 -23.01 11.40
C ALA A 402 17.14 -22.08 11.11
N THR A 403 16.98 -20.77 11.36
CA THR A 403 18.05 -19.76 11.19
C THR A 403 19.25 -20.06 12.08
N VAL A 404 19.03 -20.40 13.38
CA VAL A 404 20.11 -20.73 14.30
C VAL A 404 20.85 -22.00 13.87
N PHE A 405 20.13 -23.05 13.49
CA PHE A 405 20.74 -24.32 13.06
C PHE A 405 21.46 -24.19 11.72
N LEU A 406 20.90 -23.46 10.76
CA LEU A 406 21.54 -23.18 9.48
C LEU A 406 22.86 -22.40 9.68
N SER A 407 22.84 -21.41 10.56
CA SER A 407 24.03 -20.60 10.91
C SER A 407 25.14 -21.43 11.57
N ALA A 408 24.77 -22.40 12.42
CA ALA A 408 25.73 -23.27 13.09
C ALA A 408 26.30 -24.38 12.18
N GLN A 409 25.61 -24.74 11.08
CA GLN A 409 25.96 -25.88 10.22
C GLN A 409 27.31 -25.71 9.51
N ILE A 410 27.57 -24.51 8.96
CA ILE A 410 28.82 -24.24 8.24
C ILE A 410 30.05 -24.27 9.18
N PRO A 411 30.05 -23.57 10.35
CA PRO A 411 31.13 -23.67 11.34
C PRO A 411 31.34 -25.11 11.84
N ALA A 412 30.24 -25.82 12.12
CA ALA A 412 30.31 -27.20 12.57
C ALA A 412 31.00 -28.14 11.55
N ARG A 413 30.59 -28.04 10.26
CA ARG A 413 31.22 -28.80 9.18
C ARG A 413 32.70 -28.44 8.98
N ARG A 414 33.06 -27.16 9.17
CA ARG A 414 34.43 -26.68 9.04
C ARG A 414 35.35 -27.22 10.11
N ALA A 415 34.88 -27.29 11.38
CA ALA A 415 35.62 -27.87 12.50
C ALA A 415 35.99 -29.34 12.27
N MET A 416 35.08 -30.09 11.62
CA MET A 416 35.28 -31.54 11.39
C MET A 416 36.23 -31.87 10.21
N ARG A 417 36.64 -30.89 9.42
CA ARG A 417 37.55 -31.08 8.29
C ARG A 417 39.03 -30.92 8.66
N ILE A 418 39.32 -30.49 9.89
CA ILE A 418 40.70 -30.28 10.37
C ILE A 418 41.23 -31.60 10.97
N SER A 419 42.44 -32.05 10.59
CA SER A 419 43.01 -33.25 11.18
C SER A 419 43.42 -33.03 12.64
N PRO A 420 43.37 -34.05 13.53
CA PRO A 420 43.76 -33.90 14.91
C PRO A 420 45.18 -33.32 15.12
N ILE A 421 46.11 -33.78 14.29
CA ILE A 421 47.52 -33.32 14.33
C ILE A 421 47.63 -31.82 13.94
N GLU A 422 46.91 -31.39 12.87
CA GLU A 422 46.89 -29.99 12.49
C GLU A 422 46.18 -29.08 13.51
N ALA A 423 45.15 -29.63 14.17
CA ALA A 423 44.42 -28.90 15.22
C ALA A 423 45.29 -28.68 16.48
N ILE A 424 46.09 -29.67 16.87
CA ILE A 424 46.97 -29.59 18.03
C ILE A 424 48.21 -28.74 17.72
N ARG A 425 48.86 -28.94 16.56
CA ARG A 425 50.06 -28.20 16.16
C ARG A 425 49.83 -26.76 15.76
N GLN A 426 48.60 -26.38 15.41
CA GLN A 426 48.26 -25.06 14.86
C GLN A 426 49.15 -24.62 13.68
N SER A 427 49.74 -25.57 12.96
CA SER A 427 50.84 -25.36 11.96
C SER A 427 50.33 -24.85 10.62
N ARG A 428 49.03 -24.77 10.40
CA ARG A 428 48.45 -24.28 9.12
C ARG A 428 48.65 -22.78 8.85
N ASP A 429 49.16 -22.04 9.82
CA ASP A 429 49.35 -20.59 9.74
C ASP A 429 50.62 -20.14 9.06
N VAL A 430 51.51 -21.07 8.65
CA VAL A 430 52.84 -20.76 8.11
C VAL A 430 53.03 -21.36 6.72
N ARG A 431 52.16 -20.98 5.76
CA ARG A 431 52.55 -21.05 4.35
C ARG A 431 52.97 -19.66 3.89
N ALA A 432 54.29 -19.44 3.90
CA ALA A 432 54.90 -18.25 3.32
C ALA A 432 54.71 -18.25 1.79
N ALA A 433 53.66 -17.64 1.33
CA ALA A 433 53.53 -17.26 -0.09
C ALA A 433 54.31 -15.97 -0.29
N ALA A 434 55.56 -16.10 -0.73
CA ALA A 434 56.35 -14.99 -1.26
C ALA A 434 55.68 -14.48 -2.55
N ARG A 435 54.77 -13.52 -2.43
CA ARG A 435 54.29 -12.73 -3.55
C ARG A 435 54.62 -11.27 -3.27
N HIS A 436 55.56 -10.76 -4.01
CA HIS A 436 55.92 -9.36 -4.07
C HIS A 436 54.74 -8.57 -4.69
N GLY A 437 53.99 -7.88 -3.89
CA GLY A 437 52.90 -7.02 -4.35
C GLY A 437 53.22 -5.59 -4.02
N GLY A 438 53.24 -4.72 -5.02
CA GLY A 438 53.62 -3.33 -5.00
C GLY A 438 52.72 -2.34 -4.20
N SER A 439 51.85 -2.85 -3.32
CA SER A 439 50.84 -2.04 -2.60
C SER A 439 51.38 -1.31 -1.32
N GLY A 440 52.63 -1.45 -1.02
CA GLY A 440 53.21 -0.92 0.21
C GLY A 440 53.60 0.58 0.21
N ARG A 441 53.85 1.17 -0.96
CA ARG A 441 54.31 2.56 -1.07
C ARG A 441 53.27 3.58 -0.65
N LEU A 442 52.02 3.40 -1.04
CA LEU A 442 50.92 4.30 -0.66
C LEU A 442 50.59 4.21 0.86
N SER A 443 50.57 2.99 1.40
CA SER A 443 50.38 2.75 2.84
C SER A 443 51.49 3.33 3.69
N TYR A 444 52.74 3.27 3.23
CA TYR A 444 53.85 3.89 3.90
C TYR A 444 53.81 5.41 3.84
N ARG A 445 53.39 6.00 2.69
CA ARG A 445 53.33 7.45 2.50
C ARG A 445 52.21 8.08 3.38
N LEU A 446 51.11 7.38 3.58
CA LEU A 446 49.96 7.90 4.35
C LEU A 446 50.05 7.63 5.87
N PHE A 447 50.55 6.48 6.26
CA PHE A 447 50.52 6.01 7.67
C PHE A 447 51.90 5.57 8.21
N GLY A 448 52.96 5.77 7.45
CA GLY A 448 54.33 5.40 7.84
C GLY A 448 54.52 3.89 8.02
N LEU A 449 55.49 3.51 8.84
CA LEU A 449 55.83 2.11 9.14
C LEU A 449 54.61 1.28 9.68
N PRO A 450 53.77 1.82 10.58
CA PRO A 450 52.58 1.09 11.04
C PRO A 450 51.60 0.74 9.90
N GLY A 451 51.40 1.64 8.91
CA GLY A 451 50.55 1.38 7.77
C GLY A 451 51.10 0.32 6.82
N LEU A 452 52.44 0.33 6.60
CA LEU A 452 53.13 -0.70 5.81
C LEU A 452 53.00 -2.09 6.45
N LEU A 453 53.23 -2.19 7.76
CA LEU A 453 53.09 -3.44 8.51
C LEU A 453 51.66 -3.98 8.46
N SER A 454 50.67 -3.11 8.66
CA SER A 454 49.27 -3.46 8.58
C SER A 454 48.86 -3.98 7.19
N SER A 455 49.30 -3.29 6.14
CA SER A 455 49.01 -3.69 4.75
C SER A 455 49.64 -5.05 4.40
N ARG A 456 50.90 -5.25 4.76
CA ARG A 456 51.62 -6.53 4.55
C ARG A 456 50.98 -7.68 5.35
N TYR A 457 50.63 -7.44 6.60
CA TYR A 457 49.96 -8.41 7.45
C TYR A 457 48.57 -8.78 6.88
N PHE A 458 47.82 -7.79 6.46
CA PHE A 458 46.51 -7.98 5.84
C PHE A 458 46.61 -8.87 4.55
N HIS A 459 47.58 -8.60 3.69
CA HIS A 459 47.77 -9.36 2.46
C HIS A 459 48.22 -10.79 2.73
N ARG A 460 49.08 -11.00 3.74
CA ARG A 460 49.52 -12.31 4.16
C ARG A 460 48.44 -13.17 4.79
N SER A 461 47.53 -12.56 5.54
CA SER A 461 46.47 -13.21 6.33
C SER A 461 45.08 -13.15 5.69
N ARG A 462 44.94 -12.94 4.38
CA ARG A 462 43.69 -12.74 3.65
C ARG A 462 42.55 -13.71 4.02
N LYS A 463 42.88 -15.00 4.28
CA LYS A 463 41.89 -16.01 4.63
C LYS A 463 41.23 -15.76 6.00
N LYS A 464 41.97 -15.20 6.96
CA LYS A 464 41.46 -14.88 8.30
C LYS A 464 40.49 -13.72 8.27
N TYR A 465 40.68 -12.75 7.38
CA TYR A 465 39.89 -11.53 7.29
C TYR A 465 38.64 -11.63 6.42
N ARG A 466 38.54 -12.68 5.58
CA ARG A 466 37.37 -12.87 4.68
C ARG A 466 36.05 -12.88 5.44
N ALA A 467 36.00 -13.56 6.61
CA ALA A 467 34.77 -13.63 7.39
C ALA A 467 34.33 -12.24 7.92
N THR A 468 35.31 -11.42 8.36
CA THR A 468 35.05 -10.06 8.86
C THR A 468 34.56 -9.14 7.73
N ILE A 469 35.26 -9.16 6.58
CA ILE A 469 34.88 -8.35 5.41
C ILE A 469 33.51 -8.76 4.91
N PHE A 470 33.23 -10.07 4.85
CA PHE A 470 31.92 -10.59 4.47
C PHE A 470 30.82 -10.14 5.43
N SER A 471 31.06 -10.24 6.75
CA SER A 471 30.14 -9.81 7.79
C SER A 471 29.83 -8.31 7.70
N LEU A 472 30.87 -7.48 7.48
CA LEU A 472 30.71 -6.03 7.26
C LEU A 472 29.96 -5.72 5.96
N ALA A 473 30.30 -6.40 4.86
CA ALA A 473 29.63 -6.24 3.57
C ALA A 473 28.15 -6.63 3.67
N MET A 474 27.83 -7.71 4.39
CA MET A 474 26.44 -8.11 4.65
C MET A 474 25.69 -7.05 5.48
N SER A 475 26.36 -6.40 6.43
CA SER A 475 25.73 -5.31 7.19
C SER A 475 25.42 -4.11 6.31
N VAL A 476 26.32 -3.73 5.38
CA VAL A 476 26.06 -2.68 4.39
C VAL A 476 24.89 -3.06 3.48
N LEU A 477 24.94 -4.27 2.93
CA LEU A 477 23.89 -4.81 2.07
C LEU A 477 22.52 -4.71 2.74
N LEU A 478 22.39 -5.21 3.97
CA LEU A 478 21.13 -5.26 4.68
C LEU A 478 20.59 -3.87 5.02
N PHE A 479 21.46 -2.97 5.49
CA PHE A 479 21.05 -1.61 5.84
C PHE A 479 20.59 -0.83 4.60
N VAL A 480 21.40 -0.81 3.54
CA VAL A 480 21.07 -0.06 2.32
C VAL A 480 19.82 -0.63 1.64
N SER A 481 19.71 -1.97 1.55
CA SER A 481 18.53 -2.60 0.96
C SER A 481 17.26 -2.36 1.78
N ALA A 482 17.33 -2.45 3.10
CA ALA A 482 16.18 -2.19 3.97
C ALA A 482 15.72 -0.72 3.88
N SER A 483 16.66 0.22 3.86
CA SER A 483 16.35 1.65 3.72
C SER A 483 15.76 1.98 2.34
N THR A 484 16.37 1.46 1.27
CA THR A 484 15.85 1.64 -0.10
C THR A 484 14.44 1.06 -0.25
N TYR A 485 14.17 -0.09 0.37
CA TYR A 485 12.83 -0.67 0.34
C TYR A 485 11.82 0.16 1.13
N GLY A 486 12.20 0.68 2.31
CA GLY A 486 11.37 1.60 3.07
C GLY A 486 11.04 2.89 2.30
N MET A 487 12.00 3.38 1.50
CA MET A 487 11.79 4.50 0.58
C MET A 487 10.74 4.15 -0.48
N TYR A 488 10.84 2.99 -1.14
CA TYR A 488 9.85 2.55 -2.13
C TYR A 488 8.45 2.40 -1.55
N LEU A 489 8.33 1.85 -0.34
CA LEU A 489 7.02 1.73 0.32
C LEU A 489 6.38 3.10 0.60
N THR A 490 7.18 4.05 1.08
CA THR A 490 6.69 5.41 1.34
C THR A 490 6.27 6.10 0.05
N GLU A 491 7.06 5.95 -1.01
CA GLU A 491 6.79 6.53 -2.33
C GLU A 491 5.52 5.92 -2.96
N SER A 492 5.37 4.60 -2.87
CA SER A 492 4.18 3.90 -3.38
C SER A 492 2.88 4.43 -2.78
N VAL A 493 2.86 4.70 -1.47
CA VAL A 493 1.68 5.28 -0.81
C VAL A 493 1.45 6.72 -1.28
N THR A 494 2.52 7.52 -1.39
CA THR A 494 2.39 8.92 -1.83
C THR A 494 1.88 9.04 -3.27
N GLU A 495 2.34 8.18 -4.17
CA GLU A 495 1.92 8.18 -5.58
C GLU A 495 0.54 7.57 -5.82
N SER A 496 0.02 6.78 -4.85
CA SER A 496 -1.30 6.16 -4.96
C SER A 496 -2.44 7.10 -4.58
N VAL A 497 -2.14 8.24 -3.98
CA VAL A 497 -3.13 9.21 -3.51
C VAL A 497 -3.11 10.42 -4.44
N ASN A 498 -4.10 10.50 -5.32
CA ASN A 498 -4.33 11.67 -6.18
C ASN A 498 -5.28 12.63 -5.44
N LEU A 499 -4.72 13.54 -4.65
CA LEU A 499 -5.50 14.46 -3.84
C LEU A 499 -5.97 15.64 -4.68
N PRO A 500 -7.24 16.05 -4.57
CA PRO A 500 -7.74 17.24 -5.24
C PRO A 500 -7.08 18.51 -4.66
N PRO A 501 -7.01 19.59 -5.42
CA PRO A 501 -6.37 20.84 -4.99
C PRO A 501 -7.23 21.70 -4.03
N TYR A 502 -8.31 21.14 -3.48
CA TYR A 502 -9.25 21.81 -2.58
C TYR A 502 -9.58 20.92 -1.37
N ASP A 503 -10.09 21.52 -0.31
CA ASP A 503 -10.47 20.82 0.93
C ASP A 503 -11.94 20.43 0.94
N LEU A 504 -12.83 21.33 0.46
CA LEU A 504 -14.26 21.12 0.34
C LEU A 504 -14.74 21.41 -1.08
N SER A 505 -15.74 20.68 -1.55
CA SER A 505 -16.45 21.00 -2.79
C SER A 505 -17.94 20.94 -2.56
N TYR A 506 -18.69 21.90 -3.10
CA TYR A 506 -20.15 21.99 -2.98
C TYR A 506 -20.79 22.43 -4.28
N SER A 507 -21.96 21.90 -4.61
CA SER A 507 -22.72 22.29 -5.77
C SER A 507 -24.20 22.43 -5.45
N THR A 508 -24.84 23.52 -5.91
CA THR A 508 -26.30 23.64 -5.87
C THR A 508 -26.98 22.94 -7.06
N GLY A 509 -26.20 22.50 -8.06
CA GLY A 509 -26.73 22.02 -9.34
C GLY A 509 -27.02 23.15 -10.35
N GLU A 510 -26.79 24.42 -9.98
CA GLU A 510 -27.00 25.58 -10.85
C GLU A 510 -25.76 26.47 -10.87
N GLY A 511 -24.89 26.31 -11.88
CA GLY A 511 -23.58 26.98 -11.92
C GLY A 511 -23.65 28.52 -11.88
N GLU A 512 -24.70 29.16 -12.44
CA GLU A 512 -24.86 30.63 -12.34
C GLU A 512 -25.11 31.09 -10.90
N LYS A 513 -25.85 30.31 -10.10
CA LYS A 513 -26.09 30.61 -8.69
C LYS A 513 -24.81 30.39 -7.87
N ASP A 514 -24.10 29.31 -8.14
CA ASP A 514 -22.84 29.00 -7.46
C ASP A 514 -21.81 30.14 -7.69
N VAL A 515 -21.67 30.63 -8.93
CA VAL A 515 -20.80 31.78 -9.23
C VAL A 515 -21.25 33.06 -8.52
N ALA A 516 -22.56 33.29 -8.38
CA ALA A 516 -23.09 34.46 -7.70
C ALA A 516 -22.78 34.47 -6.18
N MET A 517 -22.57 33.34 -5.56
CA MET A 517 -22.22 33.20 -4.14
C MET A 517 -20.72 33.45 -3.85
N LEU A 518 -19.84 33.42 -4.83
CA LEU A 518 -18.39 33.56 -4.65
C LEU A 518 -17.95 34.80 -3.87
N PRO A 519 -18.52 36.03 -4.13
CA PRO A 519 -18.10 37.22 -3.38
C PRO A 519 -18.41 37.11 -1.88
N ALA A 520 -19.53 36.48 -1.50
CA ALA A 520 -19.89 36.26 -0.12
C ALA A 520 -18.99 35.22 0.53
N LEU A 521 -18.70 34.11 -0.17
CA LEU A 521 -17.83 33.05 0.32
C LEU A 521 -16.38 33.52 0.47
N ARG A 522 -15.87 34.39 -0.40
CA ARG A 522 -14.51 34.98 -0.26
C ARG A 522 -14.37 35.86 0.97
N ALA A 523 -15.47 36.43 1.44
CA ALA A 523 -15.49 37.25 2.64
C ALA A 523 -15.87 36.45 3.90
N ALA A 524 -16.18 35.17 3.76
CA ALA A 524 -16.68 34.34 4.84
C ALA A 524 -15.56 33.84 5.76
N ASP A 525 -15.88 33.72 7.06
CA ASP A 525 -14.92 33.20 8.04
C ASP A 525 -14.60 31.71 7.78
N GLY A 526 -13.33 31.36 7.89
CA GLY A 526 -12.85 29.99 7.71
C GLY A 526 -12.59 29.61 6.24
N VAL A 527 -12.84 30.50 5.26
CA VAL A 527 -12.54 30.28 3.85
C VAL A 527 -11.23 30.99 3.48
N GLU A 528 -10.18 30.26 3.15
CA GLU A 528 -8.90 30.83 2.71
C GLU A 528 -8.93 31.20 1.23
N LYS A 529 -9.43 30.29 0.41
CA LYS A 529 -9.62 30.46 -1.04
C LYS A 529 -10.91 29.78 -1.46
N VAL A 530 -11.57 30.37 -2.44
CA VAL A 530 -12.74 29.75 -3.09
C VAL A 530 -12.74 30.10 -4.56
N TRP A 531 -13.05 29.10 -5.39
CA TRP A 531 -13.29 29.28 -6.83
C TRP A 531 -14.43 28.38 -7.29
N PHE A 532 -14.93 28.69 -8.46
CA PHE A 532 -15.90 27.85 -9.14
C PHE A 532 -15.28 27.21 -10.37
N ALA A 533 -15.59 25.94 -10.61
CA ALA A 533 -15.25 25.26 -11.86
C ALA A 533 -16.41 24.38 -12.31
N SER A 534 -16.75 24.50 -13.58
CA SER A 534 -17.61 23.56 -14.29
C SER A 534 -16.82 22.95 -15.42
N CYS A 535 -16.84 21.63 -15.56
CA CYS A 535 -16.04 20.95 -16.57
C CYS A 535 -16.94 20.15 -17.52
N ASP A 536 -16.59 20.19 -18.81
CA ASP A 536 -17.14 19.37 -19.86
C ASP A 536 -16.01 18.56 -20.50
N ASN A 537 -16.30 17.36 -20.95
CA ASN A 537 -15.29 16.44 -21.45
C ASN A 537 -15.39 16.31 -22.97
N GLY A 538 -14.26 16.09 -23.61
CA GLY A 538 -14.21 15.81 -25.02
C GLY A 538 -12.94 15.04 -25.38
N ASP A 539 -12.86 14.66 -26.66
CA ASP A 539 -11.73 13.88 -27.15
C ASP A 539 -10.90 14.67 -28.15
N TYR A 540 -9.60 14.48 -28.11
CA TYR A 540 -8.64 15.06 -29.05
C TYR A 540 -7.71 14.01 -29.62
N VAL A 541 -7.06 14.34 -30.71
CA VAL A 541 -6.00 13.53 -31.32
C VAL A 541 -4.78 14.39 -31.62
N LEU A 542 -3.63 13.74 -31.50
CA LEU A 542 -2.32 14.32 -31.79
C LEU A 542 -1.56 13.41 -32.75
N ASP A 543 -0.76 14.04 -33.61
CA ASP A 543 0.26 13.27 -34.33
C ASP A 543 1.37 12.83 -33.38
N ARG A 544 2.04 11.73 -33.72
CA ARG A 544 3.10 11.13 -32.90
C ARG A 544 4.16 12.14 -32.44
N ASN A 545 4.51 13.13 -33.28
CA ASN A 545 5.53 14.13 -32.97
C ASN A 545 5.01 15.30 -32.13
N GLU A 546 3.69 15.42 -31.93
CA GLU A 546 3.07 16.45 -31.11
C GLU A 546 3.09 16.08 -29.62
N PHE A 547 3.26 14.79 -29.30
CA PHE A 547 3.50 14.36 -27.93
C PHE A 547 4.89 14.73 -27.43
N ALA A 548 4.99 15.15 -26.19
CA ALA A 548 6.28 15.29 -25.51
C ALA A 548 7.03 13.95 -25.51
N SER A 549 8.35 13.99 -25.69
CA SER A 549 9.17 12.80 -25.92
C SER A 549 9.06 11.74 -24.79
N GLY A 550 8.96 12.20 -23.53
CA GLY A 550 8.80 11.31 -22.36
C GLY A 550 7.43 10.62 -22.37
N TYR A 551 6.36 11.39 -22.61
CA TYR A 551 5.00 10.86 -22.66
C TYR A 551 4.80 9.91 -23.85
N ARG A 552 5.29 10.26 -25.03
CA ARG A 552 5.29 9.38 -26.20
C ARG A 552 5.98 8.02 -25.92
N ASN A 553 7.13 8.05 -25.27
CA ASN A 553 7.88 6.83 -24.96
C ASN A 553 7.09 5.88 -24.01
N ILE A 554 6.31 6.43 -23.09
CA ILE A 554 5.48 5.60 -22.22
C ILE A 554 4.28 5.02 -22.98
N LEU A 555 3.63 5.78 -23.85
CA LEU A 555 2.54 5.31 -24.68
C LEU A 555 2.96 4.15 -25.60
N GLU A 556 4.13 4.28 -26.22
CA GLU A 556 4.69 3.24 -27.10
C GLU A 556 5.07 1.97 -26.31
N LYS A 557 5.60 2.12 -25.10
CA LYS A 557 6.00 0.97 -24.26
C LYS A 557 4.82 0.27 -23.60
N SER A 558 3.78 1.00 -23.27
CA SER A 558 2.59 0.42 -22.62
C SER A 558 1.62 -0.24 -23.59
N GLY A 559 1.81 -0.05 -24.91
CA GLY A 559 0.84 -0.49 -25.90
C GLY A 559 -0.44 0.37 -25.93
N ALA A 560 -0.46 1.50 -25.21
CA ALA A 560 -1.60 2.42 -25.23
C ALA A 560 -1.78 3.10 -26.58
N GLY A 561 -0.73 3.13 -27.43
CA GLY A 561 -0.76 3.68 -28.77
C GLY A 561 -0.76 5.22 -28.81
N THR A 562 -0.08 5.79 -29.78
CA THR A 562 -0.09 7.26 -30.01
C THR A 562 -1.18 7.68 -30.97
N GLU A 563 -1.84 6.73 -31.63
CA GLU A 563 -2.90 6.91 -32.62
C GLU A 563 -4.30 6.99 -32.01
N LYS A 564 -4.46 6.62 -30.73
CA LYS A 564 -5.78 6.64 -30.09
C LYS A 564 -6.21 8.07 -29.73
N ALA A 565 -7.51 8.31 -29.80
CA ALA A 565 -8.12 9.51 -29.23
C ALA A 565 -7.86 9.55 -27.72
N ARG A 566 -7.72 10.77 -27.16
CA ARG A 566 -7.48 11.03 -25.76
C ARG A 566 -8.41 12.09 -25.25
N SER A 567 -8.80 11.97 -23.99
CA SER A 567 -9.78 12.87 -23.42
C SER A 567 -9.14 14.17 -22.92
N TYR A 568 -9.91 15.25 -22.99
CA TYR A 568 -9.64 16.49 -22.29
C TYR A 568 -10.84 16.88 -21.43
N SER A 569 -10.57 17.68 -20.39
CA SER A 569 -11.62 18.35 -19.60
C SER A 569 -11.55 19.85 -19.87
N ALA A 570 -12.57 20.41 -20.52
CA ALA A 570 -12.73 21.85 -20.70
C ALA A 570 -13.40 22.42 -19.43
N CYS A 571 -12.61 23.07 -18.58
CA CYS A 571 -13.08 23.61 -17.31
C CYS A 571 -13.26 25.12 -17.39
N TYR A 572 -14.46 25.56 -17.11
CA TYR A 572 -14.92 26.96 -17.14
C TYR A 572 -14.84 27.50 -15.70
N LEU A 573 -13.98 28.51 -15.53
CA LEU A 573 -13.67 29.08 -14.22
C LEU A 573 -14.32 30.42 -14.00
N ASP A 574 -14.59 30.78 -12.79
CA ASP A 574 -14.98 32.17 -12.48
C ASP A 574 -13.92 33.18 -12.94
N ASP A 575 -14.34 34.40 -13.22
CA ASP A 575 -13.48 35.42 -13.85
C ASP A 575 -12.24 35.78 -13.01
N GLU A 576 -12.36 35.80 -11.71
CA GLU A 576 -11.21 36.15 -10.82
C GLU A 576 -10.16 35.05 -10.86
N THR A 577 -10.57 33.80 -10.75
CA THR A 577 -9.69 32.63 -10.81
C THR A 577 -9.06 32.52 -12.22
N PHE A 578 -9.85 32.71 -13.27
CA PHE A 578 -9.32 32.71 -14.64
C PHE A 578 -8.29 33.81 -14.85
N ASN A 579 -8.57 35.05 -14.38
CA ASN A 579 -7.61 36.14 -14.46
C ASN A 579 -6.32 35.90 -13.66
N ALA A 580 -6.40 35.17 -12.54
CA ALA A 580 -5.22 34.78 -11.81
C ALA A 580 -4.35 33.78 -12.60
N ILE A 581 -4.97 32.86 -13.35
CA ILE A 581 -4.24 31.98 -14.29
C ILE A 581 -3.58 32.79 -15.38
N LEU A 582 -4.30 33.73 -16.03
CA LEU A 582 -3.71 34.60 -17.04
C LEU A 582 -2.51 35.37 -16.52
N ALA A 583 -2.64 35.94 -15.33
CA ALA A 583 -1.53 36.66 -14.68
C ALA A 583 -0.32 35.76 -14.42
N SER A 584 -0.53 34.50 -14.06
CA SER A 584 0.55 33.53 -13.80
C SER A 584 1.39 33.22 -15.05
N ILE A 585 0.78 33.32 -16.25
CA ILE A 585 1.46 33.11 -17.53
C ILE A 585 1.88 34.40 -18.20
N GLY A 586 1.69 35.57 -17.53
CA GLY A 586 2.07 36.89 -18.05
C GLY A 586 1.13 37.45 -19.14
N MET A 587 -0.11 36.98 -19.19
CA MET A 587 -1.13 37.43 -20.13
C MET A 587 -2.18 38.32 -19.44
N THR A 588 -2.63 39.37 -20.09
CA THR A 588 -3.72 40.18 -19.59
C THR A 588 -5.08 39.71 -20.14
N ARG A 589 -6.17 40.04 -19.45
CA ARG A 589 -7.52 39.70 -19.91
C ARG A 589 -7.82 40.30 -21.28
N ALA A 590 -7.38 41.53 -21.54
CA ALA A 590 -7.58 42.20 -22.84
C ALA A 590 -6.84 41.49 -23.99
N GLU A 591 -5.65 40.98 -23.75
CA GLU A 591 -4.92 40.16 -24.72
C GLU A 591 -5.63 38.84 -25.01
N TYR A 592 -6.15 38.20 -23.98
CA TYR A 592 -6.92 36.97 -24.11
C TYR A 592 -8.22 37.21 -24.90
N ASP A 593 -8.98 38.25 -24.55
CA ASP A 593 -10.27 38.60 -25.23
C ASP A 593 -10.07 38.97 -26.68
N ALA A 594 -8.90 39.45 -27.09
CA ALA A 594 -8.56 39.76 -28.50
C ALA A 594 -8.34 38.48 -29.33
N ALA A 595 -7.89 37.37 -28.72
CA ALA A 595 -7.69 36.10 -29.40
C ALA A 595 -8.00 34.94 -28.41
N PRO A 596 -9.30 34.67 -28.16
CA PRO A 596 -9.69 33.70 -27.16
C PRO A 596 -9.36 32.26 -27.57
N GLY A 597 -8.95 31.42 -26.61
CA GLY A 597 -8.63 30.01 -26.81
C GLY A 597 -8.39 29.31 -25.49
N ALA A 598 -7.91 28.08 -25.51
CA ALA A 598 -7.64 27.32 -24.34
C ALA A 598 -6.33 27.71 -23.64
N ILE A 599 -6.37 27.89 -22.32
CA ILE A 599 -5.19 27.82 -21.49
C ILE A 599 -5.02 26.37 -21.05
N VAL A 600 -3.98 25.70 -21.55
CA VAL A 600 -3.80 24.25 -21.34
C VAL A 600 -2.95 23.98 -20.11
N CYS A 601 -3.48 23.16 -19.18
CA CYS A 601 -2.67 22.47 -18.20
C CYS A 601 -2.31 21.09 -18.78
N ASP A 602 -1.08 20.96 -19.30
CA ASP A 602 -0.58 19.78 -20.00
C ASP A 602 0.39 18.95 -19.12
N HIS A 603 0.44 19.25 -17.83
CA HIS A 603 1.25 18.48 -16.87
C HIS A 603 0.42 17.36 -16.28
N THR A 604 0.83 16.11 -16.53
CA THR A 604 0.11 14.93 -16.07
C THR A 604 1.01 13.96 -15.31
N SER A 605 0.40 13.15 -14.48
CA SER A 605 1.04 11.98 -13.86
C SER A 605 0.22 10.74 -14.20
N VAL A 606 0.74 9.92 -15.10
CA VAL A 606 0.02 8.74 -15.62
C VAL A 606 0.76 7.46 -15.29
N THR A 607 -0.01 6.41 -15.08
CA THR A 607 0.50 5.07 -14.88
C THR A 607 -0.22 4.08 -15.78
N TYR A 608 0.54 3.40 -16.62
CA TYR A 608 0.07 2.29 -17.43
C TYR A 608 0.58 0.97 -16.86
N TYR A 609 -0.21 -0.08 -16.99
CA TYR A 609 0.15 -1.43 -16.60
C TYR A 609 0.35 -2.28 -17.86
N ASP A 610 1.56 -2.83 -18.02
CA ASP A 610 1.84 -3.91 -18.96
C ASP A 610 1.83 -5.23 -18.18
N GLU A 611 1.66 -6.39 -18.85
CA GLU A 611 1.55 -7.72 -18.23
C GLU A 611 2.60 -8.01 -17.13
N ASN A 612 3.75 -7.35 -17.17
CA ASN A 612 4.87 -7.55 -16.24
C ASN A 612 5.45 -6.28 -15.62
N ASN A 613 4.99 -5.08 -16.02
CA ASN A 613 5.59 -3.82 -15.58
C ASN A 613 4.54 -2.73 -15.38
N ARG A 614 4.73 -1.92 -14.34
CA ARG A 614 4.09 -0.61 -14.21
C ARG A 614 5.00 0.43 -14.86
N LEU A 615 4.45 1.21 -15.75
CA LEU A 615 5.14 2.32 -16.43
C LEU A 615 4.51 3.62 -15.96
N SER A 616 5.23 4.46 -15.24
CA SER A 616 4.74 5.76 -14.78
C SER A 616 5.50 6.89 -15.46
N TYR A 617 4.80 7.97 -15.71
CA TYR A 617 5.33 9.20 -16.27
C TYR A 617 4.73 10.40 -15.57
N THR A 618 5.56 11.34 -15.16
CA THR A 618 5.14 12.64 -14.66
C THR A 618 5.84 13.70 -15.50
N GLY A 619 5.06 14.57 -16.12
CA GLY A 619 5.57 15.61 -17.01
C GLY A 619 4.54 16.09 -18.02
N ARG A 620 5.00 16.79 -19.03
CA ARG A 620 4.14 17.41 -20.04
C ARG A 620 3.67 16.39 -21.08
N VAL A 621 2.41 16.50 -21.48
CA VAL A 621 1.78 15.68 -22.53
C VAL A 621 2.17 16.22 -23.91
N LEU A 622 2.11 17.54 -24.09
CA LEU A 622 2.27 18.21 -25.37
C LEU A 622 3.72 18.66 -25.60
N ASN A 623 4.16 18.56 -26.86
CA ASN A 623 5.40 19.19 -27.31
C ASN A 623 5.21 20.72 -27.38
N ASP A 624 6.31 21.48 -27.28
CA ASP A 624 6.30 22.96 -27.28
C ASP A 624 5.70 23.56 -28.55
N GLY A 625 5.80 22.88 -29.69
CA GLY A 625 5.30 23.34 -30.98
C GLY A 625 3.80 23.20 -31.20
N VAL A 626 3.04 22.58 -30.29
CA VAL A 626 1.60 22.38 -30.46
C VAL A 626 0.87 23.64 -30.07
N THR A 627 0.14 24.24 -31.06
CA THR A 627 -0.64 25.48 -30.91
C THR A 627 -2.15 25.25 -31.02
N ALA A 628 -2.58 24.05 -31.38
CA ALA A 628 -3.99 23.68 -31.44
C ALA A 628 -4.17 22.18 -31.22
N LEU A 629 -5.30 21.80 -30.63
CA LEU A 629 -5.71 20.40 -30.50
C LEU A 629 -6.70 20.08 -31.59
N ARG A 630 -6.55 18.96 -32.27
CA ARG A 630 -7.54 18.47 -33.23
C ARG A 630 -8.61 17.70 -32.48
N THR A 631 -9.84 18.21 -32.57
CA THR A 631 -11.00 17.60 -31.92
C THR A 631 -11.94 17.03 -32.97
N PHE A 632 -12.80 16.13 -32.56
CA PHE A 632 -13.83 15.60 -33.44
C PHE A 632 -15.04 16.54 -33.51
N SER A 633 -15.72 16.56 -34.68
CA SER A 633 -16.99 17.26 -34.81
C SER A 633 -18.06 16.46 -34.01
N ALA A 634 -18.68 17.14 -33.08
CA ALA A 634 -19.80 16.62 -32.29
C ALA A 634 -21.18 17.13 -32.80
N ASP A 635 -21.22 17.68 -34.02
CA ASP A 635 -22.44 18.19 -34.59
C ASP A 635 -23.46 17.08 -34.82
N SER A 636 -24.72 17.35 -34.46
CA SER A 636 -25.81 16.43 -34.73
C SER A 636 -25.99 16.25 -36.23
N LEU A 637 -26.37 15.05 -36.65
CA LEU A 637 -26.64 14.78 -38.07
C LEU A 637 -27.98 15.35 -38.52
N GLU A 638 -28.17 15.54 -39.83
CA GLU A 638 -29.41 16.06 -40.42
C GLU A 638 -30.65 15.22 -40.05
N ASP A 639 -30.48 13.95 -39.75
CA ASP A 639 -31.58 13.05 -39.35
C ASP A 639 -31.88 13.09 -37.83
N GLY A 640 -31.25 14.00 -37.07
CA GLY A 640 -31.44 14.17 -35.67
C GLY A 640 -30.54 13.27 -34.81
N SER A 641 -29.64 12.48 -35.41
CA SER A 641 -28.68 11.64 -34.66
C SER A 641 -27.66 12.53 -33.98
N LYS A 642 -27.37 12.26 -32.69
CA LYS A 642 -26.41 13.00 -31.86
C LYS A 642 -25.07 12.24 -31.77
N TYR A 643 -23.99 12.98 -31.71
CA TYR A 643 -22.65 12.43 -31.47
C TYR A 643 -22.58 11.83 -30.09
N VAL A 644 -21.92 10.68 -29.97
CA VAL A 644 -21.73 9.99 -28.68
C VAL A 644 -20.23 9.87 -28.34
N TYR A 645 -19.46 9.18 -29.20
CA TYR A 645 -18.03 9.02 -29.00
C TYR A 645 -17.30 8.71 -30.31
N THR A 646 -15.96 8.76 -30.28
CA THR A 646 -15.13 8.36 -31.43
C THR A 646 -14.15 7.29 -31.05
N ALA A 647 -14.15 6.18 -31.78
CA ALA A 647 -13.19 5.08 -31.62
C ALA A 647 -12.14 5.08 -32.75
N TYR A 648 -10.96 4.48 -32.47
CA TYR A 648 -9.97 4.20 -33.52
C TYR A 648 -10.07 2.73 -33.92
N GLU A 649 -10.54 2.48 -35.13
CA GLU A 649 -10.83 1.16 -35.66
C GLU A 649 -10.29 1.03 -37.09
N ASP A 650 -9.74 -0.15 -37.45
CA ASP A 650 -9.26 -0.48 -38.79
C ASP A 650 -8.32 0.56 -39.43
N GLY A 651 -7.53 1.27 -38.61
CA GLY A 651 -6.57 2.28 -39.10
C GLY A 651 -7.18 3.67 -39.35
N GLY A 652 -8.39 3.93 -38.89
CA GLY A 652 -9.09 5.22 -38.98
C GLY A 652 -9.92 5.55 -37.75
N TYR A 653 -10.40 6.77 -37.67
CA TYR A 653 -11.33 7.19 -36.63
C TYR A 653 -12.77 7.04 -37.11
N VAL A 654 -13.61 6.43 -36.26
CA VAL A 654 -15.04 6.21 -36.50
C VAL A 654 -15.81 6.92 -35.38
N SER A 655 -16.63 7.89 -35.75
CA SER A 655 -17.55 8.55 -34.82
C SER A 655 -18.88 7.83 -34.80
N TYR A 656 -19.39 7.57 -33.64
CA TYR A 656 -20.66 6.94 -33.41
C TYR A 656 -21.73 7.99 -33.07
N TYR A 657 -22.82 7.99 -33.83
CA TYR A 657 -23.96 8.87 -33.64
C TYR A 657 -25.16 8.03 -33.26
N TYR A 658 -25.91 8.45 -32.28
CA TYR A 658 -27.14 7.78 -31.87
C TYR A 658 -28.37 8.51 -32.42
N ASN A 659 -29.28 7.80 -33.07
CA ASN A 659 -30.53 8.30 -33.53
C ASN A 659 -31.67 7.88 -32.62
N GLU A 660 -32.22 8.78 -31.83
CA GLU A 660 -33.29 8.52 -30.85
C GLU A 660 -34.57 8.00 -31.49
N THR A 661 -34.93 8.50 -32.67
CA THR A 661 -36.16 8.09 -33.38
C THR A 661 -36.06 6.69 -33.97
N LYS A 662 -34.87 6.31 -34.45
CA LYS A 662 -34.60 5.00 -35.07
C LYS A 662 -33.99 4.00 -34.07
N GLN A 663 -33.55 4.53 -32.94
CA GLN A 663 -32.91 3.76 -31.87
C GLN A 663 -31.71 2.91 -32.36
N THR A 664 -30.87 3.55 -33.16
CA THR A 664 -29.71 2.88 -33.79
C THR A 664 -28.48 3.73 -33.74
N TYR A 665 -27.33 3.08 -33.54
CA TYR A 665 -26.03 3.69 -33.77
C TYR A 665 -25.71 3.76 -35.25
N GLN A 666 -25.20 4.89 -35.65
CA GLN A 666 -24.70 5.13 -36.99
C GLN A 666 -23.19 5.39 -36.91
N PRO A 667 -22.36 4.35 -37.18
CA PRO A 667 -20.92 4.56 -37.30
C PRO A 667 -20.65 5.34 -38.63
N ARG A 668 -19.84 6.39 -38.54
CA ARG A 668 -19.38 7.18 -39.70
C ARG A 668 -17.88 7.44 -39.56
N PRO A 669 -17.17 7.57 -40.69
CA PRO A 669 -15.81 8.10 -40.61
C PRO A 669 -15.82 9.42 -39.85
N ALA A 670 -14.96 9.56 -38.85
CA ALA A 670 -14.92 10.75 -37.99
C ALA A 670 -14.54 11.97 -38.84
N SER A 671 -15.25 13.07 -38.63
CA SER A 671 -14.88 14.39 -39.15
C SER A 671 -14.22 15.20 -38.04
N PHE A 672 -13.17 15.95 -38.39
CA PHE A 672 -12.55 16.86 -37.45
C PHE A 672 -13.34 18.18 -37.42
N GLY A 673 -13.54 18.71 -36.21
CA GLY A 673 -14.08 20.04 -35.98
C GLY A 673 -13.03 21.13 -36.21
N ASP A 674 -13.38 22.36 -35.87
CA ASP A 674 -12.51 23.54 -36.01
C ASP A 674 -11.21 23.46 -35.18
N GLY A 675 -11.14 22.50 -34.28
CA GLY A 675 -10.05 22.31 -33.31
C GLY A 675 -10.06 23.36 -32.18
N ILE A 676 -9.22 23.13 -31.18
CA ILE A 676 -9.10 24.03 -30.03
C ILE A 676 -7.77 24.74 -30.10
N ALA A 677 -7.80 26.07 -30.28
CA ALA A 677 -6.59 26.91 -30.27
C ALA A 677 -6.02 26.97 -28.84
N ILE A 678 -4.73 26.76 -28.72
CA ILE A 678 -3.98 26.89 -27.43
C ILE A 678 -3.36 28.28 -27.44
N VAL A 679 -3.80 29.15 -26.52
CA VAL A 679 -3.31 30.54 -26.41
C VAL A 679 -2.34 30.70 -25.24
N GLY A 680 -2.31 29.74 -24.30
CA GLY A 680 -1.40 29.76 -23.16
C GLY A 680 -1.24 28.37 -22.51
N ARG A 681 -0.24 28.23 -21.68
CA ARG A 681 0.03 27.00 -20.92
C ARG A 681 0.31 27.31 -19.46
N THR A 682 -0.23 26.49 -18.58
CA THR A 682 -0.05 26.62 -17.13
C THR A 682 0.31 25.26 -16.51
N GLU A 683 0.98 25.29 -15.36
CA GLU A 683 1.17 24.09 -14.52
C GLU A 683 0.16 24.03 -13.36
N THR A 684 -0.69 25.08 -13.24
CA THR A 684 -1.67 25.16 -12.16
C THR A 684 -2.83 24.23 -12.44
N GLN A 685 -3.03 23.25 -11.56
CA GLN A 685 -4.17 22.33 -11.61
C GLN A 685 -5.19 22.78 -10.56
N LEU A 686 -6.41 23.06 -10.96
CA LEU A 686 -7.51 23.55 -10.10
C LEU A 686 -8.65 22.54 -9.95
N THR A 687 -8.64 21.48 -10.75
CA THR A 687 -9.68 20.47 -10.75
C THR A 687 -9.06 19.09 -10.67
N ASN A 688 -9.79 18.13 -10.12
CA ASN A 688 -9.37 16.73 -10.14
C ASN A 688 -9.75 16.12 -11.51
N SER A 689 -8.90 16.29 -12.50
CA SER A 689 -9.07 15.61 -13.79
C SER A 689 -8.48 14.21 -13.76
N GLY A 690 -9.08 13.28 -14.49
CA GLY A 690 -8.56 11.90 -14.61
C GLY A 690 -7.08 11.86 -15.00
N SER A 691 -6.39 10.82 -14.61
CA SER A 691 -4.93 10.65 -14.68
C SER A 691 -4.32 10.74 -16.09
N ASP A 692 -5.10 10.86 -17.16
CA ASP A 692 -4.63 10.88 -18.57
C ASP A 692 -5.34 11.95 -19.42
N SER A 693 -6.00 12.92 -18.80
CA SER A 693 -6.74 13.98 -19.49
C SER A 693 -5.97 15.30 -19.46
N LEU A 694 -6.00 16.04 -20.56
CA LEU A 694 -5.61 17.44 -20.57
C LEU A 694 -6.69 18.28 -19.90
N VAL A 695 -6.30 19.33 -19.17
CA VAL A 695 -7.25 20.31 -18.66
C VAL A 695 -7.13 21.60 -19.48
N LEU A 696 -8.25 22.07 -19.97
CA LEU A 696 -8.38 23.28 -20.76
C LEU A 696 -9.17 24.29 -19.95
N TYR A 697 -8.57 25.40 -19.59
CA TYR A 697 -9.24 26.46 -18.84
C TYR A 697 -9.81 27.55 -19.72
N TYR A 698 -11.05 27.92 -19.42
CA TYR A 698 -11.81 29.00 -20.05
C TYR A 698 -12.51 29.86 -18.99
N PRO A 699 -12.85 31.11 -19.28
CA PRO A 699 -13.72 31.89 -18.40
C PRO A 699 -15.16 31.34 -18.44
N PHE A 700 -15.86 31.37 -17.33
CA PHE A 700 -17.25 30.85 -17.21
C PHE A 700 -18.23 31.52 -18.19
N SER A 701 -17.98 32.76 -18.60
CA SER A 701 -18.75 33.46 -19.65
C SER A 701 -18.79 32.72 -20.99
N MET A 702 -17.83 31.82 -21.24
CA MET A 702 -17.80 30.98 -22.46
C MET A 702 -18.53 29.64 -22.30
N ALA A 703 -18.97 29.28 -21.08
CA ALA A 703 -19.68 28.04 -20.82
C ALA A 703 -20.99 27.94 -21.61
N LYS A 704 -21.27 26.76 -22.17
CA LYS A 704 -22.47 26.45 -22.97
C LYS A 704 -23.03 25.11 -22.53
N GLY A 705 -24.30 24.88 -22.83
CA GLY A 705 -24.95 23.59 -22.59
C GLY A 705 -24.90 23.16 -21.13
N ILE A 706 -24.52 21.91 -20.89
CA ILE A 706 -24.46 21.31 -19.56
C ILE A 706 -23.46 22.07 -18.66
N ALA A 707 -22.32 22.47 -19.20
CA ALA A 707 -21.29 23.19 -18.43
C ALA A 707 -21.76 24.53 -17.85
N ARG A 708 -22.85 25.13 -18.38
CA ARG A 708 -23.43 26.34 -17.82
C ARG A 708 -24.31 26.07 -16.61
N ASN A 709 -24.88 24.88 -16.54
CA ASN A 709 -25.85 24.50 -15.53
C ASN A 709 -25.26 23.57 -14.44
N THR A 710 -24.04 23.09 -14.65
CA THR A 710 -23.35 22.22 -13.67
C THR A 710 -22.11 22.94 -13.17
N GLY A 711 -21.47 22.37 -12.17
CA GLY A 711 -20.22 22.86 -11.63
C GLY A 711 -20.20 22.74 -10.10
N SER A 712 -19.09 23.15 -9.52
CA SER A 712 -18.92 23.11 -8.08
C SER A 712 -18.09 24.28 -7.58
N LEU A 713 -18.46 24.77 -6.41
CA LEU A 713 -17.64 25.64 -5.58
C LEU A 713 -16.55 24.80 -4.94
N MET A 714 -15.31 25.21 -5.04
CA MET A 714 -14.15 24.53 -4.47
C MET A 714 -13.50 25.46 -3.45
N LEU A 715 -13.34 24.97 -2.21
CA LEU A 715 -12.86 25.77 -1.09
C LEU A 715 -11.57 25.18 -0.51
N VAL A 716 -10.64 26.06 -0.16
CA VAL A 716 -9.46 25.75 0.67
C VAL A 716 -9.68 26.37 2.04
N THR A 717 -9.43 25.61 3.11
CA THR A 717 -9.71 26.03 4.48
C THR A 717 -8.80 25.34 5.49
N ASP A 718 -8.40 26.09 6.52
CA ASP A 718 -7.73 25.53 7.71
C ASP A 718 -8.74 24.97 8.73
N ASP A 719 -10.00 25.44 8.71
CA ASP A 719 -11.08 24.99 9.60
C ASP A 719 -12.35 24.62 8.81
N ALA A 720 -12.45 23.32 8.45
CA ALA A 720 -13.58 22.84 7.65
C ALA A 720 -14.94 23.03 8.32
N LYS A 721 -15.03 22.91 9.64
CA LYS A 721 -16.31 23.08 10.33
C LYS A 721 -16.81 24.53 10.24
N GLN A 722 -15.88 25.48 10.37
CA GLN A 722 -16.22 26.89 10.22
C GLN A 722 -16.54 27.21 8.77
N ALA A 723 -15.75 26.68 7.81
CA ALA A 723 -16.02 26.88 6.39
C ALA A 723 -17.34 26.25 5.94
N GLN A 724 -17.68 25.05 6.41
CA GLN A 724 -18.97 24.41 6.16
C GLN A 724 -20.15 25.24 6.70
N LYS A 725 -20.03 25.75 7.92
CA LYS A 725 -21.05 26.61 8.52
C LYS A 725 -21.22 27.92 7.72
N SER A 726 -20.13 28.55 7.32
CA SER A 726 -20.17 29.75 6.50
C SER A 726 -20.76 29.47 5.12
N LEU A 727 -20.45 28.31 4.52
CA LEU A 727 -21.04 27.86 3.27
C LEU A 727 -22.57 27.69 3.40
N GLU A 728 -23.02 27.00 4.45
CA GLU A 728 -24.46 26.85 4.76
C GLU A 728 -25.16 28.21 4.91
N GLU A 729 -24.57 29.14 5.66
CA GLU A 729 -25.10 30.49 5.83
C GLU A 729 -25.23 31.26 4.51
N VAL A 730 -24.23 31.15 3.64
CA VAL A 730 -24.21 31.82 2.33
C VAL A 730 -25.21 31.17 1.36
N VAL A 731 -25.26 29.84 1.32
CA VAL A 731 -26.21 29.11 0.44
C VAL A 731 -27.64 29.44 0.84
N ASN A 732 -27.98 29.38 2.13
CA ASN A 732 -29.33 29.72 2.62
C ASN A 732 -29.66 31.19 2.40
N ALA A 733 -28.70 32.12 2.51
CA ALA A 733 -28.88 33.52 2.23
C ALA A 733 -29.09 33.83 0.75
N SER A 734 -28.63 32.98 -0.17
CA SER A 734 -28.84 33.11 -1.61
C SER A 734 -30.26 32.71 -2.07
N GLY A 735 -31.07 32.14 -1.18
CA GLY A 735 -32.40 31.61 -1.44
C GLY A 735 -32.41 30.14 -1.87
N GLU A 736 -31.28 29.47 -1.83
CA GLU A 736 -31.16 28.02 -2.01
C GLU A 736 -31.21 27.31 -0.66
N THR A 737 -31.53 26.01 -0.66
CA THR A 737 -31.49 25.18 0.54
C THR A 737 -30.15 24.44 0.58
N TYR A 738 -29.40 24.62 1.66
CA TYR A 738 -28.16 23.85 1.86
C TYR A 738 -28.50 22.38 2.02
N THR A 739 -27.84 21.53 1.24
CA THR A 739 -27.99 20.06 1.29
C THR A 739 -26.64 19.43 1.61
N GLU A 740 -26.55 18.73 2.73
CA GLU A 740 -25.28 18.12 3.19
C GLU A 740 -24.77 17.07 2.20
N GLY A 741 -25.66 16.35 1.51
CA GLY A 741 -25.31 15.37 0.47
C GLY A 741 -24.56 15.95 -0.74
N ASN A 742 -24.67 17.26 -0.96
CA ASN A 742 -23.97 17.97 -2.04
C ASN A 742 -22.58 18.49 -1.62
N LEU A 743 -22.19 18.29 -0.34
CA LEU A 743 -20.87 18.62 0.17
C LEU A 743 -19.94 17.43 0.09
N TYR A 744 -18.80 17.60 -0.59
CA TYR A 744 -17.69 16.65 -0.59
C TYR A 744 -16.53 17.21 0.23
N ASP A 745 -16.10 16.48 1.27
CA ASP A 745 -14.95 16.82 2.12
C ASP A 745 -13.72 16.00 1.72
N ALA A 746 -12.86 16.60 0.88
CA ALA A 746 -11.61 16.00 0.45
C ALA A 746 -10.58 15.84 1.58
N ARG A 747 -10.72 16.55 2.69
CA ARG A 747 -9.78 16.49 3.84
C ARG A 747 -9.81 15.15 4.55
N GLU A 748 -10.90 14.42 4.45
CA GLU A 748 -10.96 13.06 4.96
C GLU A 748 -9.97 12.16 4.21
N GLU A 749 -9.94 12.26 2.88
CA GLU A 749 -8.97 11.53 2.06
C GLU A 749 -7.52 11.97 2.33
N TYR A 750 -7.27 13.29 2.49
CA TYR A 750 -5.96 13.82 2.89
C TYR A 750 -5.50 13.22 4.22
N ARG A 751 -6.36 13.26 5.22
CA ARG A 751 -6.05 12.75 6.57
C ARG A 751 -5.79 11.24 6.56
N ASP A 752 -6.54 10.50 5.77
CA ASP A 752 -6.38 9.06 5.68
C ASP A 752 -5.11 8.68 4.91
N ALA A 753 -4.77 9.43 3.86
CA ALA A 753 -3.48 9.33 3.17
C ALA A 753 -2.30 9.68 4.09
N GLU A 754 -2.40 10.75 4.86
CA GLU A 754 -1.36 11.14 5.84
C GLU A 754 -1.21 10.07 6.92
N ASN A 755 -2.31 9.55 7.45
CA ASN A 755 -2.29 8.45 8.41
C ASN A 755 -1.61 7.20 7.82
N ALA A 756 -1.88 6.87 6.55
CA ALA A 756 -1.22 5.78 5.84
C ALA A 756 0.30 5.99 5.77
N LEU A 757 0.73 7.18 5.39
CA LEU A 757 2.15 7.54 5.34
C LEU A 757 2.82 7.44 6.70
N ILE A 758 2.18 7.92 7.77
CA ILE A 758 2.71 7.81 9.14
C ILE A 758 2.86 6.35 9.54
N VAL A 759 1.86 5.52 9.29
CA VAL A 759 1.88 4.09 9.61
C VAL A 759 3.03 3.40 8.86
N VAL A 760 3.14 3.58 7.54
CA VAL A 760 4.20 2.99 6.73
C VAL A 760 5.58 3.46 7.20
N ARG A 761 5.76 4.75 7.49
CA ARG A 761 7.02 5.32 8.01
C ARG A 761 7.42 4.72 9.36
N VAL A 762 6.49 4.57 10.29
CA VAL A 762 6.78 3.98 11.61
C VAL A 762 7.25 2.53 11.46
N PHE A 763 6.59 1.71 10.64
CA PHE A 763 7.02 0.34 10.39
C PHE A 763 8.36 0.27 9.65
N ALA A 764 8.56 1.07 8.61
CA ALA A 764 9.81 1.12 7.85
C ALA A 764 10.99 1.54 8.75
N TYR A 765 10.86 2.64 9.52
CA TYR A 765 11.92 3.09 10.42
C TYR A 765 12.14 2.14 11.60
N GLY A 766 11.09 1.53 12.13
CA GLY A 766 11.19 0.47 13.15
C GLY A 766 12.02 -0.70 12.63
N PHE A 767 11.73 -1.18 11.43
CA PHE A 767 12.48 -2.24 10.77
C PHE A 767 13.94 -1.85 10.51
N ILE A 768 14.18 -0.67 9.92
CA ILE A 768 15.54 -0.15 9.66
C ILE A 768 16.34 -0.05 10.97
N THR A 769 15.72 0.42 12.05
CA THR A 769 16.34 0.53 13.37
C THR A 769 16.75 -0.83 13.92
N LEU A 770 15.86 -1.82 13.88
CA LEU A 770 16.16 -3.19 14.34
C LEU A 770 17.26 -3.85 13.48
N MET A 771 17.21 -3.67 12.15
CA MET A 771 18.27 -4.15 11.25
C MET A 771 19.59 -3.47 11.55
N SER A 772 19.59 -2.16 11.84
CA SER A 772 20.79 -1.42 12.23
C SER A 772 21.41 -1.96 13.52
N LEU A 773 20.59 -2.30 14.51
CA LEU A 773 21.05 -2.92 15.76
C LEU A 773 21.71 -4.29 15.51
N ILE A 774 21.11 -5.13 14.65
CA ILE A 774 21.72 -6.39 14.23
C ILE A 774 23.07 -6.15 13.54
N CYS A 775 23.14 -5.17 12.64
CA CYS A 775 24.36 -4.81 11.92
C CYS A 775 25.45 -4.33 12.87
N VAL A 776 25.14 -3.43 13.80
CA VAL A 776 26.08 -2.93 14.83
C VAL A 776 26.58 -4.07 15.72
N ALA A 777 25.67 -4.91 16.22
CA ALA A 777 26.03 -6.07 17.04
C ALA A 777 26.94 -7.05 16.29
N ASN A 778 26.67 -7.29 15.01
CA ASN A 778 27.48 -8.15 14.15
C ASN A 778 28.88 -7.61 13.93
N VAL A 779 29.00 -6.32 13.58
CA VAL A 779 30.28 -5.64 13.39
C VAL A 779 31.09 -5.59 14.67
N PHE A 780 30.44 -5.21 15.78
CA PHE A 780 31.07 -5.14 17.10
C PHE A 780 31.62 -6.52 17.52
N ASN A 781 30.80 -7.57 17.44
CA ASN A 781 31.22 -8.93 17.79
C ASN A 781 32.40 -9.41 16.95
N THR A 782 32.30 -9.26 15.62
CA THR A 782 33.34 -9.76 14.70
C THR A 782 34.64 -8.99 14.83
N THR A 783 34.59 -7.67 14.94
CA THR A 783 35.79 -6.79 15.02
C THR A 783 36.49 -6.94 16.37
N THR A 784 35.73 -6.90 17.47
CA THR A 784 36.30 -7.04 18.83
C THR A 784 37.00 -8.38 18.98
N THR A 785 36.37 -9.46 18.51
CA THR A 785 36.97 -10.79 18.61
C THR A 785 38.20 -10.92 17.75
N ASN A 786 38.23 -10.42 16.54
CA ASN A 786 39.44 -10.45 15.68
C ASN A 786 40.61 -9.71 16.30
N VAL A 787 40.37 -8.60 16.95
CA VAL A 787 41.42 -7.85 17.67
C VAL A 787 41.92 -8.65 18.91
N LEU A 788 41.01 -9.25 19.67
CA LEU A 788 41.37 -10.06 20.85
C LEU A 788 42.18 -11.31 20.51
N LEU A 789 41.84 -11.98 19.40
CA LEU A 789 42.58 -13.14 18.91
C LEU A 789 44.05 -12.81 18.51
N ARG A 790 44.35 -11.55 18.26
CA ARG A 790 45.68 -11.06 17.91
C ARG A 790 46.45 -10.45 19.09
N ARG A 791 45.99 -10.69 20.32
CA ARG A 791 46.60 -10.12 21.54
C ARG A 791 48.10 -10.41 21.61
N ARG A 792 48.53 -11.65 21.26
CA ARG A 792 49.94 -12.04 21.23
C ARG A 792 50.75 -11.28 20.17
N ASP A 793 50.19 -11.09 18.96
CA ASP A 793 50.86 -10.31 17.90
C ASP A 793 51.13 -8.87 18.33
N PHE A 794 50.11 -8.23 18.98
CA PHE A 794 50.28 -6.90 19.53
C PHE A 794 51.25 -6.84 20.70
N ALA A 795 51.32 -7.86 21.56
CA ALA A 795 52.29 -7.95 22.62
C ALA A 795 53.71 -8.07 22.05
N MET A 796 53.94 -8.91 21.04
CA MET A 796 55.24 -9.00 20.34
C MET A 796 55.68 -7.66 19.71
N LEU A 797 54.79 -6.94 19.06
CA LEU A 797 55.09 -5.63 18.45
C LEU A 797 55.46 -4.60 19.52
N ARG A 798 54.81 -4.65 20.70
CA ARG A 798 55.14 -3.76 21.84
C ARG A 798 56.50 -4.14 22.46
N SER A 799 56.80 -5.41 22.56
CA SER A 799 58.11 -5.86 23.06
C SER A 799 59.23 -5.51 22.07
N ALA A 800 58.95 -5.44 20.77
CA ALA A 800 59.86 -4.97 19.74
C ALA A 800 60.00 -3.41 19.68
N GLY A 801 59.40 -2.67 20.64
CA GLY A 801 59.56 -1.20 20.75
C GLY A 801 58.51 -0.37 20.07
N MET A 802 57.38 -0.96 19.60
CA MET A 802 56.31 -0.17 19.00
C MET A 802 55.59 0.68 20.04
N THR A 803 55.51 1.99 19.80
CA THR A 803 54.84 2.97 20.67
C THR A 803 53.31 2.76 20.68
N ARG A 804 52.63 3.26 21.72
CA ARG A 804 51.17 3.25 21.83
C ARG A 804 50.52 4.01 20.67
N GLY A 805 51.16 5.11 20.23
CA GLY A 805 50.71 5.90 19.05
C GLY A 805 50.87 5.15 17.74
N GLY A 806 51.97 4.41 17.56
CA GLY A 806 52.20 3.56 16.41
C GLY A 806 51.15 2.45 16.27
N LEU A 807 50.80 1.81 17.41
CA LEU A 807 49.76 0.77 17.45
C LEU A 807 48.38 1.31 17.10
N ASN A 808 48.01 2.53 17.58
CA ASN A 808 46.76 3.17 17.24
C ASN A 808 46.69 3.49 15.73
N ARG A 809 47.76 4.03 15.13
CA ARG A 809 47.83 4.30 13.68
C ARG A 809 47.71 3.03 12.86
N MET A 810 48.31 1.93 13.30
CA MET A 810 48.19 0.62 12.67
C MET A 810 46.73 0.16 12.64
N ILE A 811 46.01 0.31 13.74
CA ILE A 811 44.60 -0.10 13.87
C ILE A 811 43.68 0.80 13.03
N CYS A 812 43.92 2.14 13.03
CA CYS A 812 43.15 3.06 12.17
C CYS A 812 43.29 2.69 10.69
N TYR A 813 44.50 2.30 10.26
CA TYR A 813 44.68 1.84 8.88
C TYR A 813 44.00 0.50 8.60
N GLU A 814 43.99 -0.43 9.55
CA GLU A 814 43.21 -1.67 9.42
C GLU A 814 41.70 -1.40 9.35
N CYS A 815 41.16 -0.47 10.14
CA CYS A 815 39.76 -0.03 10.05
C CYS A 815 39.42 0.46 8.62
N LEU A 816 40.28 1.28 8.04
CA LEU A 816 40.14 1.80 6.71
C LEU A 816 40.16 0.69 5.65
N LEU A 817 41.07 -0.29 5.78
CA LEU A 817 41.11 -1.44 4.86
C LEU A 817 39.88 -2.35 4.96
N TYR A 818 39.36 -2.58 6.15
CA TYR A 818 38.13 -3.37 6.32
C TYR A 818 36.92 -2.64 5.78
N GLY A 819 36.77 -1.38 6.15
CA GLY A 819 35.65 -0.55 5.72
C GLY A 819 35.59 -0.40 4.19
N THR A 820 36.69 -0.02 3.56
CA THR A 820 36.75 0.16 2.10
C THR A 820 36.44 -1.13 1.34
N ARG A 821 36.97 -2.28 1.79
CA ARG A 821 36.64 -3.57 1.12
C ARG A 821 35.23 -4.04 1.37
N ALA A 822 34.68 -3.77 2.56
CA ALA A 822 33.29 -4.08 2.87
C ALA A 822 32.34 -3.27 1.99
N LEU A 823 32.63 -1.98 1.79
CA LEU A 823 31.85 -1.10 0.92
C LEU A 823 31.97 -1.52 -0.56
N LEU A 824 33.20 -1.84 -1.05
CA LEU A 824 33.41 -2.31 -2.43
C LEU A 824 32.67 -3.61 -2.78
N ILE A 825 32.34 -4.44 -1.80
CA ILE A 825 31.55 -5.66 -1.99
C ILE A 825 30.08 -5.41 -1.64
N GLY A 826 29.81 -4.72 -0.54
CA GLY A 826 28.49 -4.52 0.02
C GLY A 826 27.61 -3.63 -0.86
N LEU A 827 28.14 -2.49 -1.35
CA LEU A 827 27.36 -1.55 -2.15
C LEU A 827 26.88 -2.12 -3.50
N PRO A 828 27.71 -2.77 -4.31
CA PRO A 828 27.22 -3.42 -5.53
C PRO A 828 26.20 -4.51 -5.25
N LEU A 829 26.41 -5.28 -4.18
CA LEU A 829 25.49 -6.35 -3.81
C LEU A 829 24.16 -5.79 -3.29
N SER A 830 24.18 -4.66 -2.55
CA SER A 830 22.97 -3.96 -2.13
C SER A 830 22.20 -3.36 -3.31
N ALA A 831 22.90 -2.85 -4.34
CA ALA A 831 22.26 -2.36 -5.55
C ALA A 831 21.53 -3.49 -6.31
N VAL A 832 22.14 -4.68 -6.41
CA VAL A 832 21.49 -5.84 -7.02
C VAL A 832 20.25 -6.27 -6.22
N LEU A 833 20.36 -6.35 -4.89
CA LEU A 833 19.23 -6.72 -4.04
C LEU A 833 18.14 -5.67 -4.07
N ALA A 834 18.49 -4.38 -4.02
CA ALA A 834 17.54 -3.28 -4.15
C ALA A 834 16.83 -3.30 -5.52
N PHE A 835 17.53 -3.67 -6.59
CA PHE A 835 16.91 -3.84 -7.92
C PHE A 835 15.90 -5.00 -7.94
N LEU A 836 16.21 -6.12 -7.30
CA LEU A 836 15.26 -7.24 -7.18
C LEU A 836 14.02 -6.84 -6.35
N MET A 837 14.23 -6.05 -5.28
CA MET A 837 13.15 -5.51 -4.47
C MET A 837 12.32 -4.48 -5.23
N TYR A 838 12.96 -3.60 -6.00
CA TYR A 838 12.29 -2.68 -6.91
C TYR A 838 11.37 -3.43 -7.87
N ARG A 839 11.86 -4.49 -8.51
CA ARG A 839 11.07 -5.30 -9.45
C ARG A 839 9.82 -5.91 -8.78
N SER A 840 9.87 -6.23 -7.49
CA SER A 840 8.70 -6.69 -6.75
C SER A 840 7.77 -5.56 -6.32
N ALA A 841 8.30 -4.35 -6.10
CA ALA A 841 7.58 -3.16 -5.68
C ALA A 841 7.08 -2.30 -6.86
N SER A 842 7.64 -2.46 -8.08
CA SER A 842 7.23 -1.73 -9.28
C SER A 842 5.77 -1.99 -9.66
N PHE A 843 5.19 -3.06 -9.17
CA PHE A 843 3.78 -3.39 -9.33
C PHE A 843 2.82 -2.45 -8.54
N ILE A 844 3.33 -1.71 -7.54
CA ILE A 844 2.48 -0.93 -6.60
C ILE A 844 2.72 0.57 -6.68
N GLY A 845 3.80 1.03 -7.31
CA GLY A 845 4.02 2.46 -7.38
C GLY A 845 5.45 2.93 -7.60
N ALA A 846 6.45 2.08 -7.55
CA ALA A 846 7.80 2.53 -7.79
C ALA A 846 8.05 2.76 -9.30
N SER A 847 8.05 4.01 -9.72
CA SER A 847 8.12 4.41 -11.14
C SER A 847 9.46 4.10 -11.81
N TYR A 848 10.59 4.17 -11.10
CA TYR A 848 11.93 3.88 -11.63
C TYR A 848 12.90 3.42 -10.55
N PHE A 849 13.91 2.67 -10.95
CA PHE A 849 14.94 2.21 -10.02
C PHE A 849 15.84 3.36 -9.56
N ARG A 850 15.88 3.58 -8.25
CA ARG A 850 16.84 4.46 -7.59
C ARG A 850 17.33 3.86 -6.28
N LEU A 851 18.56 4.16 -5.91
CA LEU A 851 19.09 3.81 -4.59
C LEU A 851 18.87 4.97 -3.63
N ASP A 852 18.58 4.63 -2.39
CA ASP A 852 18.62 5.63 -1.31
C ASP A 852 20.07 6.07 -1.05
N TRP A 853 20.49 7.16 -1.69
CA TRP A 853 21.82 7.71 -1.54
C TRP A 853 22.11 8.20 -0.11
N THR A 854 21.08 8.58 0.65
CA THR A 854 21.23 8.96 2.06
C THR A 854 21.59 7.74 2.88
N ALA A 855 20.95 6.60 2.63
CA ALA A 855 21.29 5.33 3.24
C ALA A 855 22.69 4.85 2.86
N VAL A 856 23.11 5.03 1.61
CA VAL A 856 24.49 4.71 1.17
C VAL A 856 25.51 5.54 1.91
N LEU A 857 25.26 6.84 2.08
CA LEU A 857 26.14 7.73 2.85
C LEU A 857 26.20 7.32 4.34
N ILE A 858 25.03 7.13 4.96
CA ILE A 858 24.92 6.72 6.37
C ILE A 858 25.61 5.36 6.58
N ALA A 859 25.36 4.35 5.72
CA ALA A 859 26.02 3.05 5.80
C ALA A 859 27.55 3.17 5.71
N SER A 860 28.03 4.03 4.80
CA SER A 860 29.46 4.26 4.62
C SER A 860 30.12 4.87 5.87
N VAL A 861 29.51 5.90 6.44
CA VAL A 861 29.98 6.54 7.68
C VAL A 861 29.89 5.57 8.85
N MET A 862 28.76 4.87 9.01
CA MET A 862 28.53 3.94 10.11
C MET A 862 29.47 2.74 10.12
N VAL A 863 29.83 2.19 8.95
CA VAL A 863 30.83 1.11 8.86
C VAL A 863 32.14 1.55 9.47
N PHE A 864 32.66 2.72 9.08
CA PHE A 864 33.92 3.23 9.63
C PHE A 864 33.80 3.55 11.12
N LEU A 865 32.72 4.20 11.54
CA LEU A 865 32.48 4.58 12.93
C LEU A 865 32.40 3.33 13.85
N VAL A 866 31.55 2.35 13.48
CA VAL A 866 31.36 1.13 14.30
C VAL A 866 32.62 0.28 14.33
N VAL A 867 33.33 0.13 13.21
CA VAL A 867 34.63 -0.58 13.19
C VAL A 867 35.64 0.13 14.06
N PHE A 868 35.76 1.44 13.96
CA PHE A 868 36.67 2.24 14.78
C PHE A 868 36.36 2.12 16.27
N LEU A 869 35.09 2.32 16.67
CA LEU A 869 34.66 2.21 18.07
C LEU A 869 34.90 0.81 18.64
N SER A 870 34.56 -0.22 17.85
CA SER A 870 34.77 -1.63 18.25
C SER A 870 36.25 -1.96 18.45
N MET A 871 37.12 -1.49 17.55
CA MET A 871 38.56 -1.70 17.68
C MET A 871 39.16 -0.91 18.85
N MET A 872 38.71 0.34 19.06
CA MET A 872 39.12 1.14 20.21
C MET A 872 38.73 0.48 21.54
N TYR A 873 37.53 -0.07 21.65
CA TYR A 873 37.09 -0.83 22.81
C TYR A 873 37.99 -2.07 23.07
N ALA A 874 38.22 -2.87 22.03
CA ALA A 874 39.05 -4.04 22.12
C ALA A 874 40.50 -3.68 22.54
N MET A 875 41.03 -2.58 21.99
CA MET A 875 42.37 -2.11 22.33
C MET A 875 42.50 -1.55 23.74
N ARG A 876 41.46 -0.89 24.28
CA ARG A 876 41.47 -0.48 25.70
C ARG A 876 41.67 -1.70 26.63
N LYS A 877 41.07 -2.83 26.29
CA LYS A 877 41.23 -4.09 27.03
C LYS A 877 42.65 -4.63 26.89
N ILE A 878 43.22 -4.68 25.68
CA ILE A 878 44.60 -5.17 25.43
C ILE A 878 45.67 -4.27 26.09
N LYS A 879 45.44 -2.94 26.12
CA LYS A 879 46.37 -1.98 26.73
C LYS A 879 46.48 -2.13 28.25
N ARG A 880 45.45 -2.65 28.93
CA ARG A 880 45.44 -2.93 30.37
C ARG A 880 46.21 -4.22 30.73
N ASP A 881 46.45 -5.08 29.72
CA ASP A 881 47.16 -6.35 29.95
C ASP A 881 48.67 -6.13 29.97
N ASN A 882 49.36 -6.84 30.88
CA ASN A 882 50.82 -6.83 30.90
C ASN A 882 51.36 -7.61 29.69
N PRO A 883 52.28 -7.06 28.88
CA PRO A 883 52.87 -7.75 27.71
C PRO A 883 53.53 -9.11 28.07
N VAL A 884 54.15 -9.20 29.23
CA VAL A 884 54.83 -10.42 29.68
C VAL A 884 53.82 -11.55 29.95
N ASP A 885 52.67 -11.22 30.60
CA ASP A 885 51.62 -12.20 30.87
C ASP A 885 50.92 -12.64 29.59
N ALA A 886 50.78 -11.72 28.62
CA ALA A 886 50.19 -12.04 27.32
C ALA A 886 51.09 -12.94 26.44
N LEU A 887 52.39 -12.95 26.68
CA LEU A 887 53.35 -13.83 25.99
C LEU A 887 53.50 -15.20 26.72
N LYS A 888 53.37 -15.23 28.07
CA LYS A 888 53.51 -16.45 28.91
C LYS A 888 52.27 -17.33 28.89
N ASN A 889 51.09 -16.76 28.83
CA ASN A 889 49.85 -17.51 28.85
C ASN A 889 49.60 -18.20 27.50
N GLU A 890 50.01 -19.44 27.33
CA GLU A 890 49.68 -20.34 26.22
C GLU A 890 48.25 -20.89 26.31
N THR A 891 47.54 -20.64 27.40
CA THR A 891 46.28 -21.30 27.74
C THR A 891 45.30 -20.36 28.43
N THR A 892 44.63 -19.50 27.70
CA THR A 892 43.27 -19.08 28.11
C THR A 892 42.43 -18.79 26.88
#